data_b933de5d914855720ff4f3a13bbb6680
#
_entry.id   b933de5d914855720ff4f3a13bbb6680
#
_cell.length_a   1.000
_cell.length_b   1.000
_cell.length_c   1.000
_cell.angle_alpha   90.00
_cell.angle_beta   90.00
_cell.angle_gamma   90.00
#
_symmetry.space_group_name_H-M   'P 1'
#
loop_
_entity.id
_entity.type
_entity.pdbx_description
1 polymer ?
#
loop_
_entity_poly.entity_id
_entity_poly.type
_entity_poly.pdbx_seq_one_letter_code
_entity_poly.pdbx_strand_id
1 'polypeptide(L)'
;MKLVPDHAHVELRADRDGGHTVVLSFPYDRALVELCRSIPHRRFDWDRREWFAPATDWAAMKVTEALERFPELTPSAEVGEWLASVKQRWIGSVSTIRYDGRGWLVLKTLAGPIPEPLLEGAVEHDGRLLTPLTLAAAQTLRAQRSAHLDIAAERCLQVVEHGGDPPPARLVYVRGMDGEELRLEVLWDPDIGLGFAELPGANGTRSVPLDPWLAEALDAFVARHGVSVQGEAVEVLARLLGEHRDAADAVRRSRATEAEPIAETAAVLGGEPAPFQWAAVRYALHARGTFLADEQGLGKTVEALATLEADGAYPAVVVCPASMKLGWERETRRWLPHRSVSVVQGRGRVPAAAEITIVNYEVVAAQYGALTRTRPRALVVDESHYCKNPQAKRTQAVRRLAAAVVPGGLRLALSGTPVLNHAEELIAQLRIIGRMEEFGSGASFARQFRGTVSEERLHWHMRRACFVRRLKAEVLPQLPAKRQVVIPVALTNEAEYRLAERDVIAWLRSQPLDLSELNAKIAATLRAQRLAQLGTLQRLAARGKLGAALAWIADFLASEEPLVVFARHVEVQQAVLARFPTALHLLGDDSLERREAAIRAFQEGDGPRLIICATRVAAQGITLTRASNVAFLELEWTPAMHDQAEDRCHRIGQRDAVTAWYLLAANTIDETMARLIQRKRATVAAVTDGRTIDHDGLVESVVRELRDGRPFTHLRAVG
;
A
#
# COMPACT_ATOMS: atom_id res chain seq x y z
N MET A 1 -52.58 22.07 -10.59
CA MET A 1 -52.07 21.89 -11.97
C MET A 1 -50.89 22.82 -12.10
N LYS A 2 -49.64 22.29 -11.98
CA LYS A 2 -48.43 23.14 -12.07
C LYS A 2 -48.17 23.36 -13.57
N LEU A 3 -48.17 24.64 -13.99
CA LEU A 3 -47.91 25.04 -15.37
C LEU A 3 -46.48 24.55 -15.76
N VAL A 4 -46.42 23.66 -16.73
CA VAL A 4 -45.16 23.36 -17.44
C VAL A 4 -45.05 24.46 -18.52
N PRO A 5 -43.93 25.13 -18.69
CA PRO A 5 -43.78 26.09 -19.79
C PRO A 5 -44.02 25.40 -21.13
N ASP A 6 -44.98 25.85 -21.90
CA ASP A 6 -45.30 25.26 -23.21
C ASP A 6 -44.26 25.61 -24.29
N HIS A 7 -43.43 26.64 -24.05
CA HIS A 7 -42.40 27.13 -24.99
C HIS A 7 -41.10 27.43 -24.24
N ALA A 8 -39.97 27.10 -24.86
CA ALA A 8 -38.66 27.47 -24.36
C ALA A 8 -38.34 28.93 -24.75
N HIS A 9 -38.11 29.77 -23.76
CA HIS A 9 -37.80 31.18 -24.03
C HIS A 9 -36.80 31.79 -23.06
N VAL A 10 -36.14 32.87 -23.49
CA VAL A 10 -35.19 33.66 -22.70
C VAL A 10 -35.67 35.10 -22.70
N GLU A 11 -35.75 35.70 -21.53
CA GLU A 11 -36.15 37.11 -21.37
C GLU A 11 -35.27 37.87 -20.37
N LEU A 12 -35.26 39.17 -20.43
CA LEU A 12 -34.67 40.03 -19.42
C LEU A 12 -35.77 40.58 -18.51
N ARG A 13 -35.56 40.53 -17.21
CA ARG A 13 -36.45 41.16 -16.20
C ARG A 13 -35.69 42.21 -15.44
N ALA A 14 -36.25 43.39 -15.30
CA ALA A 14 -35.67 44.44 -14.47
C ALA A 14 -35.71 44.06 -12.99
N ASP A 15 -34.63 44.28 -12.30
CA ASP A 15 -34.52 44.10 -10.85
C ASP A 15 -34.93 45.37 -10.11
N ARG A 16 -35.28 45.24 -8.82
CA ARG A 16 -35.67 46.36 -7.96
C ARG A 16 -34.57 47.43 -7.80
N ASP A 17 -33.33 47.04 -8.01
CA ASP A 17 -32.13 47.87 -7.85
C ASP A 17 -31.65 48.49 -9.18
N GLY A 18 -32.47 48.44 -10.24
CA GLY A 18 -32.15 48.99 -11.57
C GLY A 18 -31.23 48.10 -12.43
N GLY A 19 -30.89 46.88 -11.98
CA GLY A 19 -30.21 45.88 -12.77
C GLY A 19 -31.16 45.02 -13.61
N HIS A 20 -30.60 44.13 -14.41
CA HIS A 20 -31.38 43.16 -15.18
C HIS A 20 -30.99 41.73 -14.80
N THR A 21 -31.97 40.87 -14.76
CA THR A 21 -31.81 39.41 -14.56
C THR A 21 -32.25 38.71 -15.83
N VAL A 22 -31.41 37.82 -16.35
CA VAL A 22 -31.80 36.95 -17.46
C VAL A 22 -32.55 35.75 -16.89
N VAL A 23 -33.67 35.41 -17.51
CA VAL A 23 -34.56 34.34 -17.14
C VAL A 23 -34.66 33.33 -18.28
N LEU A 24 -34.41 32.06 -18.00
CA LEU A 24 -34.56 30.97 -18.96
C LEU A 24 -35.69 30.06 -18.46
N SER A 25 -36.70 29.90 -19.34
CA SER A 25 -37.86 29.04 -19.09
C SER A 25 -37.98 28.02 -20.21
N PHE A 26 -38.00 26.74 -19.87
CA PHE A 26 -38.04 25.64 -20.86
C PHE A 26 -38.57 24.36 -20.23
N PRO A 27 -39.17 23.42 -21.04
CA PRO A 27 -39.43 22.06 -20.62
C PRO A 27 -38.15 21.37 -20.20
N TYR A 28 -38.21 20.39 -19.27
CA TYR A 28 -37.02 19.74 -18.78
C TYR A 28 -36.17 19.12 -19.89
N ASP A 29 -35.00 19.68 -20.10
CA ASP A 29 -33.91 19.13 -20.92
C ASP A 29 -32.63 19.09 -20.11
N ARG A 30 -31.98 17.91 -20.06
CA ARG A 30 -30.79 17.65 -19.23
C ARG A 30 -29.62 18.53 -19.67
N ALA A 31 -29.38 18.66 -20.98
CA ALA A 31 -28.22 19.39 -21.51
C ALA A 31 -28.38 20.88 -21.29
N LEU A 32 -29.60 21.42 -21.47
CA LEU A 32 -29.91 22.82 -21.20
C LEU A 32 -29.83 23.14 -19.69
N VAL A 33 -30.24 22.21 -18.81
CA VAL A 33 -30.06 22.35 -17.37
C VAL A 33 -28.57 22.39 -17.00
N GLU A 34 -27.71 21.54 -17.59
CA GLU A 34 -26.26 21.57 -17.36
C GLU A 34 -25.65 22.89 -17.81
N LEU A 35 -26.10 23.43 -18.93
CA LEU A 35 -25.67 24.73 -19.43
C LEU A 35 -26.09 25.86 -18.48
N CYS A 36 -27.35 25.88 -18.04
CA CYS A 36 -27.83 26.84 -17.03
C CYS A 36 -27.03 26.77 -15.74
N ARG A 37 -26.62 25.55 -15.31
CA ARG A 37 -25.75 25.35 -14.14
C ARG A 37 -24.36 25.96 -14.31
N SER A 38 -23.89 26.17 -15.52
CA SER A 38 -22.61 26.81 -15.80
C SER A 38 -22.65 28.35 -15.72
N ILE A 39 -23.85 28.98 -15.64
CA ILE A 39 -24.01 30.44 -15.50
C ILE A 39 -23.67 30.85 -14.05
N PRO A 40 -22.77 31.82 -13.84
CA PRO A 40 -22.46 32.31 -12.50
C PRO A 40 -23.67 32.94 -11.80
N HIS A 41 -23.75 32.77 -10.48
CA HIS A 41 -24.80 33.32 -9.61
C HIS A 41 -26.23 32.93 -9.99
N ARG A 42 -26.42 31.85 -10.77
CA ARG A 42 -27.73 31.29 -11.12
C ARG A 42 -28.52 30.84 -9.90
N ARG A 43 -29.84 30.96 -10.04
CA ARG A 43 -30.82 30.42 -9.10
C ARG A 43 -31.93 29.72 -9.89
N PHE A 44 -32.59 28.75 -9.30
CA PHE A 44 -33.73 28.06 -9.89
C PHE A 44 -34.96 28.29 -8.99
N ASP A 45 -36.04 28.84 -9.61
CA ASP A 45 -37.33 28.98 -8.93
C ASP A 45 -38.17 27.73 -9.17
N TRP A 46 -38.44 26.98 -8.08
CA TRP A 46 -39.20 25.74 -8.12
C TRP A 46 -40.68 25.93 -8.40
N ASP A 47 -41.25 27.11 -8.04
CA ASP A 47 -42.67 27.39 -8.25
C ASP A 47 -42.94 27.80 -9.70
N ARG A 48 -42.09 28.62 -10.28
CA ARG A 48 -42.18 29.07 -11.68
C ARG A 48 -41.46 28.17 -12.67
N ARG A 49 -40.59 27.30 -12.21
CA ARG A 49 -39.70 26.40 -12.99
C ARG A 49 -38.79 27.17 -13.97
N GLU A 50 -38.24 28.28 -13.51
CA GLU A 50 -37.40 29.19 -14.28
C GLU A 50 -35.99 29.24 -13.68
N TRP A 51 -35.00 29.39 -14.54
CA TRP A 51 -33.64 29.69 -14.16
C TRP A 51 -33.42 31.22 -14.19
N PHE A 52 -32.78 31.74 -13.17
CA PHE A 52 -32.46 33.17 -13.03
C PHE A 52 -30.95 33.32 -12.86
N ALA A 53 -30.40 34.32 -13.57
CA ALA A 53 -29.04 34.78 -13.36
C ALA A 53 -28.93 36.29 -13.61
N PRO A 54 -28.02 37.02 -12.91
CA PRO A 54 -27.74 38.39 -13.24
C PRO A 54 -27.34 38.53 -14.72
N ALA A 55 -27.83 39.55 -15.42
CA ALA A 55 -27.52 39.81 -16.82
C ALA A 55 -26.09 40.38 -16.99
N THR A 56 -25.09 39.54 -16.71
CA THR A 56 -23.67 39.85 -16.88
C THR A 56 -23.19 39.44 -18.26
N ASP A 57 -22.03 39.97 -18.67
CA ASP A 57 -21.40 39.59 -19.95
C ASP A 57 -21.11 38.07 -20.00
N TRP A 58 -20.78 37.43 -18.86
CA TRP A 58 -20.62 35.98 -18.74
C TRP A 58 -21.94 35.22 -18.93
N ALA A 59 -23.03 35.74 -18.39
CA ALA A 59 -24.35 35.18 -18.62
C ALA A 59 -24.74 35.28 -20.09
N ALA A 60 -24.44 36.43 -20.75
CA ALA A 60 -24.70 36.64 -22.17
C ALA A 60 -23.96 35.62 -23.05
N MET A 61 -22.70 35.30 -22.75
CA MET A 61 -21.94 34.29 -23.48
C MET A 61 -22.60 32.91 -23.36
N LYS A 62 -23.03 32.52 -22.16
CA LYS A 62 -23.70 31.22 -21.93
C LYS A 62 -25.09 31.18 -22.54
N VAL A 63 -25.81 32.27 -22.55
CA VAL A 63 -27.10 32.39 -23.26
C VAL A 63 -26.90 32.30 -24.77
N THR A 64 -25.85 32.94 -25.33
CA THR A 64 -25.51 32.77 -26.75
C THR A 64 -25.23 31.32 -27.09
N GLU A 65 -24.41 30.63 -26.30
CA GLU A 65 -24.14 29.19 -26.45
C GLU A 65 -25.43 28.35 -26.38
N ALA A 66 -26.37 28.74 -25.49
CA ALA A 66 -27.65 28.07 -25.37
C ALA A 66 -28.51 28.23 -26.62
N LEU A 67 -28.60 29.46 -27.14
CA LEU A 67 -29.38 29.76 -28.33
C LEU A 67 -28.83 29.12 -29.60
N GLU A 68 -27.51 29.00 -29.72
CA GLU A 68 -26.86 28.31 -30.84
C GLU A 68 -27.08 26.79 -30.79
N ARG A 69 -27.06 26.21 -29.60
CA ARG A 69 -27.16 24.76 -29.38
C ARG A 69 -28.60 24.26 -29.34
N PHE A 70 -29.53 25.10 -28.92
CA PHE A 70 -30.95 24.77 -28.73
C PHE A 70 -31.83 25.74 -29.53
N PRO A 71 -32.07 25.50 -30.84
CA PRO A 71 -32.84 26.38 -31.72
C PRO A 71 -34.29 26.63 -31.30
N GLU A 72 -34.85 25.74 -30.46
CA GLU A 72 -36.17 25.86 -29.86
C GLU A 72 -36.25 26.94 -28.77
N LEU A 73 -35.11 27.37 -28.23
CA LEU A 73 -35.04 28.42 -27.24
C LEU A 73 -35.12 29.81 -27.90
N THR A 74 -36.21 30.49 -27.71
CA THR A 74 -36.45 31.79 -28.38
C THR A 74 -36.10 32.95 -27.46
N PRO A 75 -35.23 33.89 -27.89
CA PRO A 75 -34.90 35.09 -27.13
C PRO A 75 -35.96 36.17 -27.32
N SER A 76 -36.25 36.96 -26.30
CA SER A 76 -36.98 38.22 -26.45
C SER A 76 -36.17 39.25 -27.24
N ALA A 77 -36.83 40.29 -27.79
CA ALA A 77 -36.12 41.36 -28.49
C ALA A 77 -35.06 42.05 -27.63
N GLU A 78 -35.37 42.28 -26.35
CA GLU A 78 -34.45 42.86 -25.36
C GLU A 78 -33.23 42.01 -25.10
N VAL A 79 -33.39 40.67 -25.08
CA VAL A 79 -32.27 39.72 -25.00
C VAL A 79 -31.40 39.84 -26.24
N GLY A 80 -31.99 39.94 -27.44
CA GLY A 80 -31.25 40.11 -28.69
C GLY A 80 -30.38 41.36 -28.68
N GLU A 81 -30.94 42.51 -28.25
CA GLU A 81 -30.21 43.78 -28.13
C GLU A 81 -29.09 43.70 -27.09
N TRP A 82 -29.36 43.06 -25.92
CA TRP A 82 -28.36 42.86 -24.90
C TRP A 82 -27.20 41.97 -25.40
N LEU A 83 -27.47 40.83 -26.03
CA LEU A 83 -26.45 39.98 -26.60
C LEU A 83 -25.63 40.69 -27.69
N ALA A 84 -26.26 41.48 -28.55
CA ALA A 84 -25.55 42.26 -29.54
C ALA A 84 -24.62 43.31 -28.91
N SER A 85 -25.04 43.95 -27.82
CA SER A 85 -24.22 44.92 -27.09
C SER A 85 -22.99 44.27 -26.40
N VAL A 86 -23.14 43.04 -25.94
CA VAL A 86 -22.06 42.26 -25.27
C VAL A 86 -21.09 41.69 -26.29
N LYS A 87 -21.53 41.33 -27.48
CA LYS A 87 -20.73 40.71 -28.55
C LYS A 87 -19.51 41.54 -28.98
N GLN A 88 -19.58 42.88 -28.77
CA GLN A 88 -18.48 43.80 -29.07
C GLN A 88 -17.49 43.97 -27.90
N ARG A 89 -17.76 43.39 -26.75
CA ARG A 89 -16.90 43.51 -25.56
C ARG A 89 -16.01 42.29 -25.46
N TRP A 90 -14.76 42.50 -25.03
CA TRP A 90 -13.86 41.35 -24.70
C TRP A 90 -14.36 40.65 -23.44
N ILE A 91 -14.57 39.37 -23.56
CA ILE A 91 -14.84 38.45 -22.44
C ILE A 91 -13.69 37.48 -22.38
N GLY A 92 -13.00 37.42 -21.23
CA GLY A 92 -11.84 36.59 -21.09
C GLY A 92 -11.51 36.28 -19.66
N SER A 93 -10.63 35.28 -19.46
CA SER A 93 -10.01 35.01 -18.18
C SER A 93 -8.55 35.42 -18.20
N VAL A 94 -8.10 35.93 -17.06
CA VAL A 94 -6.73 36.40 -16.84
C VAL A 94 -6.13 35.60 -15.69
N SER A 95 -5.02 34.99 -15.96
CA SER A 95 -4.14 34.35 -14.96
C SER A 95 -2.75 34.96 -15.06
N THR A 96 -1.82 34.48 -14.27
CA THR A 96 -0.44 34.95 -14.28
C THR A 96 0.53 33.80 -14.46
N ILE A 97 1.67 34.11 -15.09
CA ILE A 97 2.77 33.14 -15.28
C ILE A 97 4.11 33.88 -15.16
N ARG A 98 5.16 33.10 -14.84
CA ARG A 98 6.53 33.56 -14.96
C ARG A 98 7.07 33.23 -16.36
N TYR A 99 7.55 34.22 -17.08
CA TYR A 99 8.21 34.07 -18.36
C TYR A 99 9.38 35.05 -18.45
N ASP A 100 10.54 34.55 -18.90
CA ASP A 100 11.79 35.34 -18.99
C ASP A 100 12.15 36.11 -17.70
N GLY A 101 11.95 35.44 -16.56
CA GLY A 101 12.29 35.97 -15.23
C GLY A 101 11.31 37.04 -14.69
N ARG A 102 10.27 37.40 -15.45
CA ARG A 102 9.27 38.43 -15.11
C ARG A 102 7.88 37.85 -14.95
N GLY A 103 6.99 38.58 -14.27
CA GLY A 103 5.57 38.28 -14.19
C GLY A 103 4.83 38.73 -15.44
N TRP A 104 4.02 37.87 -16.01
CA TRP A 104 3.18 38.14 -17.17
C TRP A 104 1.75 37.78 -16.90
N LEU A 105 0.82 38.50 -17.53
CA LEU A 105 -0.59 38.16 -17.55
C LEU A 105 -0.84 37.19 -18.72
N VAL A 106 -1.54 36.11 -18.48
CA VAL A 106 -2.00 35.18 -19.50
C VAL A 106 -3.43 35.50 -19.84
N LEU A 107 -3.67 35.92 -21.05
CA LEU A 107 -5.01 36.28 -21.54
C LEU A 107 -5.61 35.07 -22.29
N LYS A 108 -6.76 34.62 -21.85
CA LYS A 108 -7.57 33.63 -22.56
C LYS A 108 -8.87 34.27 -22.99
N THR A 109 -8.98 34.56 -24.29
CA THR A 109 -10.19 35.11 -24.89
C THR A 109 -11.27 34.05 -25.03
N LEU A 110 -12.47 34.37 -24.61
CA LEU A 110 -13.67 33.55 -24.78
C LEU A 110 -14.61 34.19 -25.82
N ALA A 111 -14.68 35.51 -25.88
CA ALA A 111 -15.43 36.22 -26.90
C ALA A 111 -14.90 37.66 -27.06
N GLY A 112 -15.14 38.28 -28.22
CA GLY A 112 -14.82 39.64 -28.53
C GLY A 112 -13.32 39.94 -28.72
N PRO A 113 -12.98 41.14 -29.23
CA PRO A 113 -11.60 41.55 -29.45
C PRO A 113 -10.90 41.94 -28.14
N ILE A 114 -9.63 41.57 -28.02
CA ILE A 114 -8.80 41.99 -26.88
C ILE A 114 -8.58 43.51 -26.95
N PRO A 115 -8.70 44.21 -25.84
CA PRO A 115 -8.39 45.64 -25.78
C PRO A 115 -6.95 45.96 -26.22
N GLU A 116 -6.78 46.96 -27.11
CA GLU A 116 -5.48 47.32 -27.68
C GLU A 116 -4.36 47.52 -26.62
N PRO A 117 -4.59 48.19 -25.47
CA PRO A 117 -3.57 48.36 -24.45
C PRO A 117 -3.08 47.05 -23.82
N LEU A 118 -3.85 45.93 -23.90
CA LEU A 118 -3.42 44.59 -23.44
C LEU A 118 -2.59 43.85 -24.49
N LEU A 119 -2.57 44.34 -25.73
CA LEU A 119 -1.73 43.80 -26.81
C LEU A 119 -0.37 44.48 -26.88
N GLU A 120 -0.21 45.62 -26.22
CA GLU A 120 1.05 46.35 -26.20
C GLU A 120 2.17 45.56 -25.51
N GLY A 121 3.20 45.19 -26.26
CA GLY A 121 4.28 44.33 -25.76
C GLY A 121 3.91 42.86 -25.50
N ALA A 122 2.73 42.44 -25.92
CA ALA A 122 2.28 41.06 -25.77
C ALA A 122 3.09 40.13 -26.67
N VAL A 123 3.34 38.89 -26.18
CA VAL A 123 4.03 37.83 -26.89
C VAL A 123 3.20 36.57 -26.88
N GLU A 124 3.34 35.75 -27.91
CA GLU A 124 2.76 34.40 -27.92
C GLU A 124 3.78 33.39 -27.48
N HIS A 125 3.45 32.58 -26.47
CA HIS A 125 4.31 31.52 -25.94
C HIS A 125 3.46 30.30 -25.59
N ASP A 126 3.84 29.13 -26.10
CA ASP A 126 3.12 27.87 -25.91
C ASP A 126 1.61 27.97 -26.21
N GLY A 127 1.22 28.71 -27.27
CA GLY A 127 -0.16 28.90 -27.67
C GLY A 127 -0.97 29.77 -26.68
N ARG A 128 -0.28 30.49 -25.79
CA ARG A 128 -0.86 31.45 -24.84
C ARG A 128 -0.42 32.87 -25.20
N LEU A 129 -1.35 33.81 -25.10
CA LEU A 129 -1.02 35.23 -25.22
C LEU A 129 -0.59 35.76 -23.87
N LEU A 130 0.64 36.23 -23.79
CA LEU A 130 1.25 36.81 -22.60
C LEU A 130 1.30 38.34 -22.76
N THR A 131 0.70 39.03 -21.82
CA THR A 131 0.71 40.51 -21.76
C THR A 131 1.64 40.94 -20.59
N PRO A 132 2.51 41.95 -20.80
CA PRO A 132 3.35 42.45 -19.72
C PRO A 132 2.51 42.92 -18.53
N LEU A 133 2.91 42.59 -17.32
CA LEU A 133 2.25 43.01 -16.09
C LEU A 133 2.66 44.48 -15.79
N THR A 134 1.91 45.42 -16.34
CA THR A 134 2.15 46.88 -16.24
C THR A 134 0.98 47.58 -15.57
N LEU A 135 1.20 48.85 -15.14
CA LEU A 135 0.15 49.70 -14.61
C LEU A 135 -0.95 49.94 -15.64
N ALA A 136 -0.57 50.14 -16.90
CA ALA A 136 -1.52 50.35 -18.00
C ALA A 136 -2.41 49.13 -18.23
N ALA A 137 -1.80 47.92 -18.22
CA ALA A 137 -2.54 46.66 -18.30
C ALA A 137 -3.50 46.50 -17.11
N ALA A 138 -3.03 46.82 -15.88
CA ALA A 138 -3.86 46.76 -14.69
C ALA A 138 -5.07 47.67 -14.77
N GLN A 139 -4.88 48.94 -15.13
CA GLN A 139 -5.95 49.91 -15.30
C GLN A 139 -6.95 49.50 -16.41
N THR A 140 -6.44 48.94 -17.51
CA THR A 140 -7.27 48.44 -18.60
C THR A 140 -8.14 47.28 -18.12
N LEU A 141 -7.58 46.29 -17.41
CA LEU A 141 -8.32 45.16 -16.87
C LEU A 141 -9.36 45.59 -15.82
N ARG A 142 -9.07 46.59 -14.98
CA ARG A 142 -10.04 47.13 -14.03
C ARG A 142 -11.24 47.80 -14.72
N ALA A 143 -11.01 48.39 -15.89
CA ALA A 143 -12.09 48.95 -16.69
C ALA A 143 -12.94 47.91 -17.41
N GLN A 144 -12.41 46.69 -17.58
CA GLN A 144 -13.10 45.57 -18.25
C GLN A 144 -13.93 44.75 -17.25
N ARG A 145 -15.23 45.04 -17.14
CA ARG A 145 -16.15 44.32 -16.23
C ARG A 145 -16.30 42.80 -16.56
N SER A 146 -15.97 42.44 -17.78
CA SER A 146 -16.08 41.09 -18.33
C SER A 146 -14.77 40.29 -18.24
N ALA A 147 -13.72 40.83 -17.65
CA ALA A 147 -12.48 40.13 -17.36
C ALA A 147 -12.61 39.34 -16.07
N HIS A 148 -12.45 38.03 -16.15
CA HIS A 148 -12.38 37.17 -14.97
C HIS A 148 -10.91 37.02 -14.53
N LEU A 149 -10.57 37.66 -13.42
CA LEU A 149 -9.25 37.57 -12.83
C LEU A 149 -9.19 36.37 -11.85
N ASP A 150 -8.20 35.55 -11.97
CA ASP A 150 -7.92 34.56 -10.89
C ASP A 150 -7.31 35.28 -9.67
N ILE A 151 -7.19 34.55 -8.55
CA ILE A 151 -6.70 35.14 -7.30
C ILE A 151 -5.26 35.67 -7.44
N ALA A 152 -4.43 35.00 -8.24
CA ALA A 152 -3.04 35.39 -8.45
C ALA A 152 -2.96 36.66 -9.28
N ALA A 153 -3.71 36.76 -10.39
CA ALA A 153 -3.82 37.95 -11.22
C ALA A 153 -4.34 39.14 -10.42
N GLU A 154 -5.41 38.93 -9.62
CA GLU A 154 -5.96 40.00 -8.77
C GLU A 154 -4.93 40.61 -7.82
N ARG A 155 -4.17 39.75 -7.12
CA ARG A 155 -3.11 40.13 -6.18
C ARG A 155 -1.95 40.85 -6.90
N CYS A 156 -1.53 40.31 -8.05
CA CYS A 156 -0.46 40.92 -8.83
C CYS A 156 -0.85 42.33 -9.34
N LEU A 157 -2.05 42.49 -9.84
CA LEU A 157 -2.54 43.80 -10.25
C LEU A 157 -2.56 44.79 -9.10
N GLN A 158 -3.00 44.39 -7.91
CA GLN A 158 -2.94 45.24 -6.71
C GLN A 158 -1.52 45.70 -6.39
N VAL A 159 -0.51 44.82 -6.48
CA VAL A 159 0.90 45.17 -6.23
C VAL A 159 1.38 46.21 -7.23
N VAL A 160 1.09 46.00 -8.54
CA VAL A 160 1.50 46.91 -9.61
C VAL A 160 0.76 48.28 -9.52
N GLU A 161 -0.50 48.30 -9.15
CA GLU A 161 -1.27 49.50 -8.91
C GLU A 161 -0.69 50.38 -7.79
N HIS A 162 -0.01 49.76 -6.81
CA HIS A 162 0.72 50.47 -5.75
C HIS A 162 2.20 50.77 -6.09
N GLY A 163 2.59 50.54 -7.36
CA GLY A 163 3.94 50.88 -7.84
C GLY A 163 5.02 49.86 -7.46
N GLY A 164 4.62 48.63 -7.06
CA GLY A 164 5.54 47.55 -6.74
C GLY A 164 5.64 46.51 -7.87
N ASP A 165 6.66 45.70 -7.83
CA ASP A 165 6.79 44.48 -8.63
C ASP A 165 6.32 43.24 -7.82
N PRO A 166 5.58 42.32 -8.43
CA PRO A 166 5.19 41.08 -7.76
C PRO A 166 6.44 40.28 -7.31
N PRO A 167 6.56 39.94 -6.02
CA PRO A 167 7.73 39.20 -5.53
C PRO A 167 7.78 37.78 -6.11
N PRO A 168 8.98 37.22 -6.26
CA PRO A 168 9.12 35.81 -6.69
C PRO A 168 8.45 34.88 -5.68
N ALA A 169 8.11 33.66 -6.15
CA ALA A 169 7.66 32.60 -5.26
C ALA A 169 8.70 32.38 -4.15
N ARG A 170 8.24 32.19 -2.93
CA ARG A 170 9.11 31.99 -1.78
C ARG A 170 8.69 30.81 -0.94
N LEU A 171 9.68 30.12 -0.38
CA LEU A 171 9.51 29.05 0.59
C LEU A 171 9.81 29.60 1.99
N VAL A 172 8.85 29.47 2.88
CA VAL A 172 8.93 29.96 4.26
C VAL A 172 8.70 28.84 5.26
N TYR A 173 9.33 28.91 6.42
CA TYR A 173 9.03 28.01 7.53
C TYR A 173 7.85 28.54 8.34
N VAL A 174 6.93 27.65 8.69
CA VAL A 174 5.74 28.00 9.45
C VAL A 174 5.55 27.00 10.59
N ARG A 175 5.37 27.54 11.77
CA ARG A 175 4.99 26.78 12.97
C ARG A 175 3.51 27.03 13.24
N GLY A 176 2.66 26.04 12.91
CA GLY A 176 1.21 26.08 13.13
C GLY A 176 0.76 25.21 14.31
N MET A 177 -0.56 25.26 14.60
CA MET A 177 -1.15 24.39 15.63
C MET A 177 -1.09 22.90 15.28
N ASP A 178 -1.04 22.56 13.98
CA ASP A 178 -0.99 21.18 13.46
C ASP A 178 0.44 20.64 13.27
N GLY A 179 1.47 21.47 13.52
CA GLY A 179 2.87 21.10 13.39
C GLY A 179 3.72 22.14 12.66
N GLU A 180 4.93 21.72 12.34
CA GLU A 180 5.91 22.52 11.58
C GLU A 180 5.91 22.10 10.11
N GLU A 181 5.94 23.07 9.19
CA GLU A 181 5.91 22.82 7.75
C GLU A 181 6.71 23.86 6.97
N LEU A 182 7.16 23.49 5.77
CA LEU A 182 7.64 24.45 4.79
C LEU A 182 6.48 24.82 3.87
N ARG A 183 6.18 26.12 3.80
CA ARG A 183 5.06 26.66 3.03
C ARG A 183 5.55 27.43 1.82
N LEU A 184 4.95 27.09 0.65
CA LEU A 184 5.13 27.85 -0.56
C LEU A 184 4.17 29.05 -0.58
N GLU A 185 4.72 30.24 -0.72
CA GLU A 185 3.97 31.47 -0.98
C GLU A 185 4.20 31.89 -2.42
N VAL A 186 3.13 31.79 -3.23
CA VAL A 186 3.12 32.17 -4.64
C VAL A 186 2.12 33.27 -4.83
N LEU A 187 2.54 34.38 -5.37
CA LEU A 187 1.66 35.52 -5.63
C LEU A 187 1.11 35.49 -7.07
N TRP A 188 1.94 35.25 -8.04
CA TRP A 188 1.64 35.48 -9.45
C TRP A 188 1.96 34.31 -10.39
N ASP A 189 2.44 33.20 -9.92
CA ASP A 189 2.76 32.03 -10.75
C ASP A 189 2.02 30.77 -10.22
N PRO A 190 0.78 30.54 -10.72
CA PRO A 190 0.01 29.38 -10.30
C PRO A 190 0.62 28.04 -10.75
N ASP A 191 1.41 28.03 -11.84
CA ASP A 191 2.04 26.79 -12.35
C ASP A 191 3.11 26.29 -11.37
N ILE A 192 3.81 27.18 -10.66
CA ILE A 192 4.69 26.81 -9.54
C ILE A 192 3.88 26.12 -8.43
N GLY A 193 2.69 26.63 -8.11
CA GLY A 193 1.81 26.00 -7.12
C GLY A 193 1.39 24.58 -7.54
N LEU A 194 1.05 24.39 -8.81
CA LEU A 194 0.70 23.07 -9.35
C LEU A 194 1.90 22.11 -9.32
N GLY A 195 3.07 22.55 -9.78
CA GLY A 195 4.30 21.74 -9.68
C GLY A 195 4.70 21.43 -8.25
N PHE A 196 4.43 22.33 -7.28
CA PHE A 196 4.66 22.04 -5.86
C PHE A 196 3.71 20.95 -5.33
N ALA A 197 2.47 20.92 -5.80
CA ALA A 197 1.49 19.90 -5.41
C ALA A 197 1.86 18.49 -5.89
N GLU A 198 2.73 18.38 -6.91
CA GLU A 198 3.26 17.11 -7.40
C GLU A 198 4.39 16.56 -6.52
N LEU A 199 4.94 17.37 -5.60
CA LEU A 199 5.96 16.90 -4.68
C LEU A 199 5.41 15.80 -3.77
N PRO A 200 6.17 14.74 -3.52
CA PRO A 200 5.76 13.67 -2.65
C PRO A 200 5.42 14.19 -1.25
N GLY A 201 4.22 13.92 -0.76
CA GLY A 201 3.77 14.36 0.57
C GLY A 201 3.36 15.83 0.66
N ALA A 202 3.22 16.54 -0.46
CA ALA A 202 2.68 17.89 -0.48
C ALA A 202 1.23 17.93 0.02
N ASN A 203 0.94 18.92 0.85
CA ASN A 203 -0.43 19.20 1.29
C ASN A 203 -1.05 20.24 0.33
N GLY A 204 -1.54 19.74 -0.79
CA GLY A 204 -2.01 20.57 -1.90
C GLY A 204 -0.90 21.44 -2.48
N THR A 205 -1.26 22.65 -2.92
CA THR A 205 -0.33 23.59 -3.58
C THR A 205 0.46 24.47 -2.62
N ARG A 206 0.42 24.21 -1.31
CA ARG A 206 0.85 25.21 -0.33
C ARG A 206 1.92 24.79 0.66
N SER A 207 1.95 23.53 1.11
CA SER A 207 2.92 23.15 2.14
C SER A 207 3.41 21.71 2.01
N VAL A 208 4.60 21.46 2.57
CA VAL A 208 5.18 20.13 2.73
C VAL A 208 5.61 19.93 4.18
N PRO A 209 5.50 18.71 4.72
CA PRO A 209 5.99 18.40 6.06
C PRO A 209 7.51 18.46 6.11
N LEU A 210 8.06 18.68 7.32
CA LEU A 210 9.50 18.59 7.56
C LEU A 210 9.94 17.12 7.56
N ASP A 211 10.31 16.63 6.39
CA ASP A 211 10.72 15.25 6.24
C ASP A 211 11.98 15.14 5.36
N PRO A 212 13.06 14.53 5.86
CA PRO A 212 14.27 14.32 5.07
C PRO A 212 14.05 13.55 3.78
N TRP A 213 13.03 12.67 3.72
CA TRP A 213 12.73 11.87 2.53
C TRP A 213 12.45 12.73 1.29
N LEU A 214 11.79 13.86 1.46
CA LEU A 214 11.44 14.75 0.35
C LEU A 214 12.46 15.87 0.09
N ALA A 215 13.51 15.96 0.90
CA ALA A 215 14.43 17.11 0.88
C ALA A 215 15.08 17.34 -0.50
N GLU A 216 15.56 16.29 -1.18
CA GLU A 216 16.15 16.40 -2.52
C GLU A 216 15.13 16.83 -3.57
N ALA A 217 13.89 16.29 -3.51
CA ALA A 217 12.84 16.66 -4.44
C ALA A 217 12.44 18.14 -4.27
N LEU A 218 12.37 18.59 -3.01
CA LEU A 218 12.09 19.99 -2.68
C LEU A 218 13.21 20.93 -3.12
N ASP A 219 14.47 20.56 -2.89
CA ASP A 219 15.64 21.35 -3.31
C ASP A 219 15.72 21.45 -4.83
N ALA A 220 15.49 20.35 -5.55
CA ALA A 220 15.41 20.33 -7.01
C ALA A 220 14.25 21.20 -7.53
N PHE A 221 13.10 21.19 -6.84
CA PHE A 221 11.98 22.07 -7.15
C PHE A 221 12.35 23.54 -6.97
N VAL A 222 12.94 23.89 -5.81
CA VAL A 222 13.42 25.25 -5.49
C VAL A 222 14.37 25.76 -6.57
N ALA A 223 15.36 24.93 -6.96
CA ALA A 223 16.34 25.27 -7.98
C ALA A 223 15.70 25.42 -9.37
N ARG A 224 14.84 24.49 -9.77
CA ARG A 224 14.17 24.48 -11.08
C ARG A 224 13.29 25.71 -11.30
N HIS A 225 12.54 26.08 -10.27
CA HIS A 225 11.54 27.16 -10.38
C HIS A 225 12.05 28.51 -9.85
N GLY A 226 13.31 28.60 -9.38
CA GLY A 226 13.89 29.82 -8.84
C GLY A 226 13.10 30.36 -7.65
N VAL A 227 12.60 29.46 -6.78
CA VAL A 227 11.89 29.83 -5.56
C VAL A 227 12.89 30.40 -4.54
N SER A 228 12.55 31.55 -3.95
CA SER A 228 13.40 32.16 -2.91
C SER A 228 13.16 31.49 -1.56
N VAL A 229 14.15 30.83 -1.00
CA VAL A 229 14.09 30.30 0.36
C VAL A 229 14.42 31.40 1.36
N GLN A 230 13.54 31.66 2.35
CA GLN A 230 13.67 32.82 3.22
C GLN A 230 13.66 32.49 4.71
N GLY A 231 14.41 33.28 5.48
CA GLY A 231 14.45 33.18 6.95
C GLY A 231 14.83 31.81 7.45
N GLU A 232 14.13 31.30 8.46
CA GLU A 232 14.36 29.97 9.07
C GLU A 232 14.23 28.81 8.08
N ALA A 233 13.53 29.00 6.95
CA ALA A 233 13.39 27.95 5.94
C ALA A 233 14.73 27.54 5.32
N VAL A 234 15.72 28.45 5.26
CA VAL A 234 17.06 28.15 4.73
C VAL A 234 17.75 27.12 5.62
N GLU A 235 17.74 27.35 6.93
CA GLU A 235 18.37 26.44 7.92
C GLU A 235 17.62 25.11 7.99
N VAL A 236 16.28 25.15 7.93
CA VAL A 236 15.44 23.95 7.94
C VAL A 236 15.70 23.11 6.70
N LEU A 237 15.71 23.68 5.50
CA LEU A 237 15.99 22.93 4.26
C LEU A 237 17.42 22.36 4.27
N ALA A 238 18.41 23.15 4.69
CA ALA A 238 19.79 22.67 4.81
C ALA A 238 19.93 21.51 5.79
N ARG A 239 19.24 21.57 6.93
CA ARG A 239 19.18 20.47 7.90
C ARG A 239 18.54 19.22 7.30
N LEU A 240 17.38 19.35 6.63
CA LEU A 240 16.69 18.22 5.99
C LEU A 240 17.56 17.57 4.91
N LEU A 241 18.29 18.36 4.11
CA LEU A 241 19.25 17.85 3.12
C LEU A 241 20.44 17.13 3.78
N GLY A 242 20.92 17.63 4.92
CA GLY A 242 21.93 16.95 5.74
C GLY A 242 21.44 15.60 6.23
N GLU A 243 20.29 15.56 6.86
CA GLU A 243 19.65 14.32 7.34
C GLU A 243 19.36 13.33 6.20
N HIS A 244 18.97 13.81 5.01
CA HIS A 244 18.79 12.98 3.83
C HIS A 244 20.11 12.32 3.38
N ARG A 245 21.20 13.09 3.30
CA ARG A 245 22.53 12.57 2.94
C ARG A 245 23.04 11.55 3.94
N ASP A 246 22.89 11.82 5.23
CA ASP A 246 23.29 10.88 6.29
C ASP A 246 22.47 9.57 6.21
N ALA A 247 21.18 9.66 5.86
CA ALA A 247 20.33 8.51 5.66
C ALA A 247 20.70 7.69 4.41
N ALA A 248 21.24 8.31 3.37
CA ALA A 248 21.58 7.64 2.12
C ALA A 248 22.56 6.47 2.33
N ASP A 249 23.54 6.63 3.22
CA ASP A 249 24.50 5.58 3.56
C ASP A 249 23.83 4.40 4.28
N ALA A 250 22.92 4.68 5.21
CA ALA A 250 22.17 3.64 5.90
C ALA A 250 21.24 2.87 4.94
N VAL A 251 20.59 3.58 4.03
CA VAL A 251 19.77 2.98 2.98
C VAL A 251 20.60 2.12 2.03
N ARG A 252 21.78 2.58 1.63
CA ARG A 252 22.72 1.76 0.82
C ARG A 252 23.12 0.48 1.55
N ARG A 253 23.54 0.58 2.81
CA ARG A 253 23.86 -0.60 3.64
C ARG A 253 22.67 -1.56 3.78
N SER A 254 21.45 -1.03 3.95
CA SER A 254 20.23 -1.83 4.00
C SER A 254 19.96 -2.62 2.71
N ARG A 255 20.38 -2.08 1.56
CA ARG A 255 20.21 -2.67 0.23
C ARG A 255 21.40 -3.50 -0.22
N ALA A 256 22.50 -3.50 0.53
CA ALA A 256 23.71 -4.20 0.13
C ALA A 256 23.44 -5.69 -0.07
N THR A 257 23.82 -6.22 -1.23
CA THR A 257 23.66 -7.61 -1.64
C THR A 257 24.90 -8.46 -1.33
N GLU A 258 25.98 -7.81 -0.88
CA GLU A 258 27.24 -8.47 -0.54
C GLU A 258 27.98 -7.70 0.54
N ALA A 259 28.74 -8.41 1.33
CA ALA A 259 29.73 -7.87 2.26
C ALA A 259 30.78 -8.93 2.57
N GLU A 260 32.00 -8.46 2.90
CA GLU A 260 33.08 -9.32 3.35
C GLU A 260 32.71 -10.03 4.68
N PRO A 261 33.04 -11.31 4.82
CA PRO A 261 32.91 -12.03 6.06
C PRO A 261 33.60 -11.30 7.24
N ILE A 262 33.06 -11.49 8.43
CA ILE A 262 33.74 -11.12 9.68
C ILE A 262 34.62 -12.32 10.03
N ALA A 263 35.95 -12.20 9.82
CA ALA A 263 36.88 -13.31 9.85
C ALA A 263 36.81 -14.14 11.14
N GLU A 264 36.76 -13.49 12.30
CA GLU A 264 36.68 -14.13 13.60
C GLU A 264 35.37 -14.94 13.76
N THR A 265 34.26 -14.39 13.26
CA THR A 265 32.97 -15.07 13.30
C THR A 265 32.92 -16.21 12.29
N ALA A 266 33.40 -16.00 11.07
CA ALA A 266 33.41 -17.01 10.01
C ALA A 266 34.21 -18.25 10.41
N ALA A 267 35.29 -18.06 11.16
CA ALA A 267 36.17 -19.16 11.62
C ALA A 267 35.49 -20.13 12.59
N VAL A 268 34.43 -19.72 13.29
CA VAL A 268 33.76 -20.54 14.32
C VAL A 268 32.37 -21.00 13.90
N LEU A 269 31.84 -20.48 12.82
CA LEU A 269 30.54 -20.92 12.28
C LEU A 269 30.64 -22.34 11.68
N GLY A 270 29.61 -23.15 11.86
CA GLY A 270 29.49 -24.49 11.28
C GLY A 270 29.13 -24.53 9.78
N GLY A 271 29.35 -23.45 9.07
CA GLY A 271 29.11 -23.32 7.64
C GLY A 271 29.46 -21.92 7.14
N GLU A 272 29.34 -21.68 5.84
CA GLU A 272 29.67 -20.41 5.19
C GLU A 272 28.40 -19.62 4.87
N PRO A 273 28.11 -18.51 5.57
CA PRO A 273 27.04 -17.60 5.17
C PRO A 273 27.32 -16.99 3.79
N ALA A 274 26.28 -16.81 2.99
CA ALA A 274 26.37 -16.15 1.69
C ALA A 274 26.76 -14.65 1.84
N PRO A 275 27.35 -14.01 0.80
CA PRO A 275 27.78 -12.61 0.86
C PRO A 275 26.66 -11.65 1.29
N PHE A 276 25.43 -11.87 0.82
CA PHE A 276 24.27 -11.06 1.24
C PHE A 276 23.89 -11.27 2.71
N GLN A 277 24.08 -12.46 3.27
CA GLN A 277 23.85 -12.71 4.69
C GLN A 277 24.87 -11.97 5.55
N TRP A 278 26.13 -11.88 5.12
CA TRP A 278 27.12 -11.04 5.77
C TRP A 278 26.75 -9.56 5.73
N ALA A 279 26.17 -9.06 4.62
CA ALA A 279 25.64 -7.71 4.56
C ALA A 279 24.53 -7.47 5.58
N ALA A 280 23.63 -8.46 5.80
CA ALA A 280 22.61 -8.40 6.85
C ALA A 280 23.23 -8.34 8.24
N VAL A 281 24.19 -9.22 8.52
CA VAL A 281 24.94 -9.27 9.80
C VAL A 281 25.55 -7.91 10.11
N ARG A 282 26.33 -7.34 9.17
CA ARG A 282 26.97 -6.03 9.35
C ARG A 282 25.97 -4.91 9.59
N TYR A 283 24.84 -4.91 8.87
CA TYR A 283 23.77 -3.95 9.10
C TYR A 283 23.16 -4.11 10.50
N ALA A 284 22.86 -5.34 10.91
CA ALA A 284 22.24 -5.63 12.21
C ALA A 284 23.13 -5.27 13.39
N LEU A 285 24.44 -5.50 13.27
CA LEU A 285 25.43 -5.08 14.26
C LEU A 285 25.49 -3.54 14.44
N HIS A 286 25.37 -2.82 13.33
CA HIS A 286 25.35 -1.35 13.37
C HIS A 286 24.03 -0.82 13.93
N ALA A 287 22.90 -1.36 13.47
CA ALA A 287 21.58 -0.86 13.84
C ALA A 287 21.09 -1.35 15.21
N ARG A 288 21.62 -2.46 15.75
CA ARG A 288 21.27 -3.08 17.05
C ARG A 288 19.82 -3.56 17.19
N GLY A 289 18.85 -2.75 16.72
CA GLY A 289 17.43 -3.09 16.62
C GLY A 289 17.03 -3.20 15.16
N THR A 290 16.79 -4.43 14.64
CA THR A 290 16.69 -4.66 13.19
C THR A 290 15.57 -5.61 12.83
N PHE A 291 14.86 -5.27 11.75
CA PHE A 291 14.06 -6.22 10.98
C PHE A 291 14.94 -6.92 9.94
N LEU A 292 15.17 -8.20 10.10
CA LEU A 292 15.69 -9.08 9.06
C LEU A 292 14.49 -9.58 8.23
N ALA A 293 14.19 -8.83 7.16
CA ALA A 293 12.97 -9.00 6.37
C ALA A 293 13.25 -9.59 4.98
N ASP A 294 14.40 -10.22 4.80
CA ASP A 294 14.79 -10.93 3.58
C ASP A 294 13.72 -11.92 3.16
N GLU A 295 13.55 -12.12 1.87
CA GLU A 295 12.54 -13.00 1.31
C GLU A 295 12.61 -14.40 1.94
N GLN A 296 11.48 -15.09 1.99
CA GLN A 296 11.42 -16.46 2.53
C GLN A 296 12.43 -17.38 1.82
N GLY A 297 13.16 -18.17 2.62
CA GLY A 297 14.14 -19.11 2.08
C GLY A 297 15.56 -18.56 1.89
N LEU A 298 15.82 -17.27 2.17
CA LEU A 298 17.15 -16.66 2.13
C LEU A 298 18.01 -16.93 3.39
N GLY A 299 17.48 -17.62 4.40
CA GLY A 299 18.26 -18.03 5.56
C GLY A 299 18.35 -17.00 6.68
N LYS A 300 17.28 -16.25 6.96
CA LYS A 300 17.20 -15.29 8.09
C LYS A 300 17.67 -15.86 9.44
N THR A 301 17.46 -17.16 9.67
CA THR A 301 17.97 -17.87 10.86
C THR A 301 19.49 -17.81 10.93
N VAL A 302 20.18 -18.03 9.79
CA VAL A 302 21.64 -17.95 9.68
C VAL A 302 22.11 -16.52 9.95
N GLU A 303 21.45 -15.53 9.36
CA GLU A 303 21.75 -14.11 9.58
C GLU A 303 21.64 -13.74 11.07
N ALA A 304 20.58 -14.20 11.75
CA ALA A 304 20.40 -13.96 13.17
C ALA A 304 21.49 -14.66 14.01
N LEU A 305 21.77 -15.94 13.77
CA LEU A 305 22.79 -16.69 14.49
C LEU A 305 24.20 -16.12 14.29
N ALA A 306 24.55 -15.76 13.04
CA ALA A 306 25.83 -15.13 12.75
C ALA A 306 25.93 -13.71 13.38
N THR A 307 24.82 -12.98 13.48
CA THR A 307 24.79 -11.67 14.18
C THR A 307 25.02 -11.85 15.69
N LEU A 308 24.37 -12.86 16.31
CA LEU A 308 24.57 -13.17 17.72
C LEU A 308 26.04 -13.52 18.01
N GLU A 309 26.65 -14.31 17.15
CA GLU A 309 28.03 -14.72 17.29
C GLU A 309 29.00 -13.56 17.11
N ALA A 310 28.80 -12.76 16.06
CA ALA A 310 29.66 -11.60 15.76
C ALA A 310 29.65 -10.54 16.85
N ASP A 311 28.53 -10.37 17.57
CA ASP A 311 28.40 -9.45 18.71
C ASP A 311 28.78 -10.09 20.06
N GLY A 312 28.89 -11.40 20.13
CA GLY A 312 29.01 -12.13 21.39
C GLY A 312 27.81 -11.88 22.32
N ALA A 313 26.61 -11.72 21.76
CA ALA A 313 25.42 -11.25 22.47
C ALA A 313 24.73 -12.37 23.27
N TYR A 314 25.44 -12.94 24.22
CA TYR A 314 24.93 -14.03 25.08
C TYR A 314 24.77 -13.58 26.53
N PRO A 315 23.78 -14.06 27.29
CA PRO A 315 22.72 -14.99 26.88
C PRO A 315 21.74 -14.38 25.86
N ALA A 316 21.28 -15.18 24.90
CA ALA A 316 20.29 -14.81 23.90
C ALA A 316 18.98 -15.58 24.11
N VAL A 317 17.85 -14.90 23.90
CA VAL A 317 16.52 -15.52 23.89
C VAL A 317 15.94 -15.47 22.50
N VAL A 318 15.53 -16.63 21.97
CA VAL A 318 14.86 -16.78 20.69
C VAL A 318 13.39 -17.09 20.95
N VAL A 319 12.49 -16.21 20.52
CA VAL A 319 11.04 -16.39 20.56
C VAL A 319 10.56 -16.76 19.16
N CYS A 320 9.97 -17.92 19.01
CA CYS A 320 9.49 -18.42 17.71
C CYS A 320 8.13 -19.13 17.85
N PRO A 321 7.42 -19.44 16.75
CA PRO A 321 6.27 -20.34 16.78
C PRO A 321 6.64 -21.72 17.39
N ALA A 322 5.67 -22.34 18.09
CA ALA A 322 5.92 -23.59 18.83
C ALA A 322 6.54 -24.71 17.96
N SER A 323 6.11 -24.81 16.72
CA SER A 323 6.58 -25.78 15.73
C SER A 323 7.98 -25.53 15.19
N MET A 324 8.50 -24.30 15.34
CA MET A 324 9.84 -23.95 14.86
C MET A 324 10.95 -24.18 15.90
N LYS A 325 10.61 -24.48 17.15
CA LYS A 325 11.59 -24.64 18.24
C LYS A 325 12.68 -25.64 17.93
N LEU A 326 12.31 -26.84 17.49
CA LEU A 326 13.28 -27.88 17.15
C LEU A 326 14.08 -27.53 15.88
N GLY A 327 13.45 -26.84 14.93
CA GLY A 327 14.17 -26.30 13.78
C GLY A 327 15.24 -25.30 14.20
N TRP A 328 14.91 -24.39 15.11
CA TRP A 328 15.87 -23.43 15.69
C TRP A 328 16.98 -24.14 16.47
N GLU A 329 16.65 -25.15 17.25
CA GLU A 329 17.66 -25.95 17.99
C GLU A 329 18.64 -26.61 17.02
N ARG A 330 18.12 -27.25 15.96
CA ARG A 330 18.94 -27.91 14.94
C ARG A 330 19.84 -26.93 14.19
N GLU A 331 19.29 -25.82 13.74
CA GLU A 331 20.07 -24.77 13.06
C GLU A 331 21.13 -24.17 14.01
N THR A 332 20.77 -23.92 15.28
CA THR A 332 21.75 -23.45 16.28
C THR A 332 22.88 -24.42 16.45
N ARG A 333 22.60 -25.71 16.64
CA ARG A 333 23.64 -26.75 16.79
C ARG A 333 24.50 -26.92 15.52
N ARG A 334 23.91 -26.68 14.36
CA ARG A 334 24.64 -26.74 13.09
C ARG A 334 25.57 -25.53 12.90
N TRP A 335 25.05 -24.31 13.13
CA TRP A 335 25.78 -23.09 12.83
C TRP A 335 26.67 -22.60 13.98
N LEU A 336 26.29 -22.92 15.21
CA LEU A 336 27.00 -22.57 16.45
C LEU A 336 27.28 -23.80 17.30
N PRO A 337 28.02 -24.81 16.80
CA PRO A 337 28.21 -26.09 17.47
C PRO A 337 28.91 -25.97 18.85
N HIS A 338 29.60 -24.87 19.07
CA HIS A 338 30.33 -24.58 20.33
C HIS A 338 29.45 -23.88 21.37
N ARG A 339 28.22 -23.47 21.03
CA ARG A 339 27.29 -22.75 21.93
C ARG A 339 26.27 -23.71 22.56
N SER A 340 26.02 -23.50 23.83
CA SER A 340 24.98 -24.24 24.55
C SER A 340 23.59 -23.73 24.21
N VAL A 341 22.70 -24.64 23.81
CA VAL A 341 21.30 -24.32 23.44
C VAL A 341 20.32 -25.08 24.31
N SER A 342 19.24 -24.45 24.71
CA SER A 342 18.14 -25.04 25.46
C SER A 342 16.79 -24.67 24.88
N VAL A 343 15.89 -25.65 24.78
CA VAL A 343 14.50 -25.48 24.32
C VAL A 343 13.58 -25.60 25.52
N VAL A 344 12.83 -24.51 25.81
CA VAL A 344 11.83 -24.52 26.88
C VAL A 344 10.58 -25.22 26.41
N GLN A 345 10.21 -26.31 27.09
CA GLN A 345 9.00 -27.08 26.82
C GLN A 345 7.92 -26.73 27.85
N GLY A 346 6.80 -26.15 27.40
CA GLY A 346 5.68 -25.88 28.27
C GLY A 346 6.04 -25.00 29.48
N ARG A 347 5.74 -25.51 30.69
CA ARG A 347 6.13 -24.89 31.97
C ARG A 347 7.46 -25.39 32.52
N GLY A 348 8.25 -26.08 31.69
CA GLY A 348 9.55 -26.61 32.07
C GLY A 348 10.51 -25.54 32.59
N ARG A 349 11.56 -25.96 33.29
CA ARG A 349 12.56 -25.04 33.86
C ARG A 349 13.39 -24.40 32.74
N VAL A 350 13.58 -23.09 32.81
CA VAL A 350 14.56 -22.35 31.98
C VAL A 350 15.96 -22.61 32.61
N PRO A 351 16.90 -23.23 31.90
CA PRO A 351 18.24 -23.42 32.42
C PRO A 351 18.97 -22.08 32.55
N ALA A 352 19.56 -21.84 33.71
CA ALA A 352 20.29 -20.61 33.99
C ALA A 352 21.60 -20.47 33.19
N ALA A 353 22.15 -21.60 32.72
CA ALA A 353 23.46 -21.67 32.09
C ALA A 353 23.46 -21.76 30.55
N ALA A 354 22.29 -21.80 29.89
CA ALA A 354 22.27 -21.86 28.43
C ALA A 354 22.59 -20.52 27.80
N GLU A 355 23.47 -20.50 26.80
CA GLU A 355 23.83 -19.30 26.05
C GLU A 355 22.70 -18.90 25.10
N ILE A 356 21.96 -19.87 24.53
CA ILE A 356 20.80 -19.61 23.68
C ILE A 356 19.59 -20.36 24.25
N THR A 357 18.55 -19.61 24.59
CA THR A 357 17.29 -20.16 25.10
C THR A 357 16.18 -19.98 24.08
N ILE A 358 15.61 -21.07 23.59
CA ILE A 358 14.53 -21.07 22.60
C ILE A 358 13.18 -21.28 23.30
N VAL A 359 12.22 -20.38 23.06
CA VAL A 359 10.90 -20.38 23.69
C VAL A 359 9.81 -20.04 22.66
N ASN A 360 8.61 -20.58 22.80
CA ASN A 360 7.50 -20.19 21.95
C ASN A 360 6.66 -19.06 22.56
N TYR A 361 5.96 -18.32 21.72
CA TYR A 361 5.18 -17.14 22.08
C TYR A 361 4.21 -17.34 23.26
N GLU A 362 3.54 -18.50 23.32
CA GLU A 362 2.53 -18.82 24.33
C GLU A 362 3.13 -19.01 25.73
N VAL A 363 4.42 -19.34 25.79
CA VAL A 363 5.13 -19.67 27.04
C VAL A 363 5.88 -18.45 27.60
N VAL A 364 6.17 -17.43 26.80
CA VAL A 364 6.95 -16.26 27.21
C VAL A 364 6.39 -15.61 28.49
N ALA A 365 5.06 -15.43 28.57
CA ALA A 365 4.43 -14.79 29.74
C ALA A 365 4.65 -15.61 31.02
N ALA A 366 4.52 -16.92 30.95
CA ALA A 366 4.70 -17.83 32.11
C ALA A 366 6.17 -17.92 32.55
N GLN A 367 7.11 -17.80 31.61
CA GLN A 367 8.55 -17.93 31.87
C GLN A 367 9.25 -16.57 32.02
N TYR A 368 8.53 -15.45 32.02
CA TYR A 368 9.09 -14.11 32.03
C TYR A 368 10.14 -13.92 33.12
N GLY A 369 9.83 -14.25 34.38
CA GLY A 369 10.76 -14.09 35.48
C GLY A 369 11.99 -14.99 35.40
N ALA A 370 11.91 -16.16 34.78
CA ALA A 370 13.05 -17.02 34.56
C ALA A 370 13.94 -16.49 33.42
N LEU A 371 13.34 -16.06 32.31
CA LEU A 371 14.04 -15.49 31.16
C LEU A 371 14.78 -14.21 31.51
N THR A 372 14.16 -13.32 32.30
CA THR A 372 14.79 -12.04 32.68
C THR A 372 15.93 -12.20 33.68
N ARG A 373 15.90 -13.24 34.55
CA ARG A 373 16.99 -13.55 35.45
C ARG A 373 18.28 -13.92 34.73
N THR A 374 18.22 -14.41 33.49
CA THR A 374 19.41 -14.68 32.68
C THR A 374 20.11 -13.40 32.21
N ARG A 375 19.47 -12.22 32.35
CA ARG A 375 19.95 -10.92 31.87
C ARG A 375 20.29 -10.96 30.38
N PRO A 376 19.30 -11.22 29.50
CA PRO A 376 19.57 -11.45 28.09
C PRO A 376 20.24 -10.25 27.43
N ARG A 377 21.29 -10.52 26.67
CA ARG A 377 21.99 -9.53 25.83
C ARG A 377 21.40 -9.47 24.42
N ALA A 378 20.66 -10.48 24.03
CA ALA A 378 19.94 -10.48 22.75
C ALA A 378 18.52 -11.07 22.87
N LEU A 379 17.64 -10.52 22.06
CA LEU A 379 16.31 -11.05 21.79
C LEU A 379 16.12 -11.20 20.27
N VAL A 380 15.83 -12.42 19.85
CA VAL A 380 15.44 -12.74 18.47
C VAL A 380 13.96 -13.10 18.48
N VAL A 381 13.18 -12.47 17.62
CA VAL A 381 11.73 -12.70 17.51
C VAL A 381 11.43 -13.16 16.09
N ASP A 382 11.28 -14.46 15.94
CA ASP A 382 11.04 -15.08 14.64
C ASP A 382 9.56 -15.08 14.27
N GLU A 383 9.24 -14.88 12.98
CA GLU A 383 7.89 -14.60 12.48
C GLU A 383 7.24 -13.47 13.29
N SER A 384 7.94 -12.34 13.39
CA SER A 384 7.59 -11.20 14.24
C SER A 384 6.19 -10.62 13.96
N HIS A 385 5.59 -10.90 12.79
CA HIS A 385 4.21 -10.57 12.48
C HIS A 385 3.17 -11.20 13.43
N TYR A 386 3.55 -12.22 14.20
CA TYR A 386 2.75 -12.73 15.33
C TYR A 386 2.51 -11.67 16.42
N CYS A 387 3.36 -10.65 16.48
CA CYS A 387 3.28 -9.53 17.40
C CYS A 387 2.61 -8.26 16.81
N LYS A 388 1.93 -8.34 15.68
CA LYS A 388 1.30 -7.19 15.02
C LYS A 388 0.18 -6.53 15.85
N ASN A 389 -0.57 -7.29 16.64
CA ASN A 389 -1.63 -6.75 17.49
C ASN A 389 -1.06 -6.37 18.87
N PRO A 390 -1.01 -5.06 19.23
CA PRO A 390 -0.45 -4.58 20.49
C PRO A 390 -1.23 -5.03 21.73
N GLN A 391 -2.51 -5.39 21.57
CA GLN A 391 -3.38 -5.83 22.66
C GLN A 391 -3.27 -7.33 22.95
N ALA A 392 -2.67 -8.11 22.05
CA ALA A 392 -2.53 -9.54 22.24
C ALA A 392 -1.59 -9.85 23.41
N LYS A 393 -1.96 -10.80 24.28
CA LYS A 393 -1.17 -11.23 25.45
C LYS A 393 0.25 -11.61 25.08
N ARG A 394 0.44 -12.32 23.95
CA ARG A 394 1.76 -12.70 23.43
C ARG A 394 2.62 -11.47 23.08
N THR A 395 2.04 -10.47 22.41
CA THR A 395 2.74 -9.22 22.05
C THR A 395 3.20 -8.46 23.29
N GLN A 396 2.32 -8.35 24.29
CA GLN A 396 2.65 -7.70 25.56
C GLN A 396 3.76 -8.43 26.31
N ALA A 397 3.74 -9.77 26.32
CA ALA A 397 4.77 -10.58 26.95
C ALA A 397 6.14 -10.42 26.25
N VAL A 398 6.18 -10.47 24.91
CA VAL A 398 7.41 -10.27 24.13
C VAL A 398 7.93 -8.83 24.31
N ARG A 399 7.06 -7.82 24.32
CA ARG A 399 7.46 -6.42 24.56
C ARG A 399 8.08 -6.23 25.94
N ARG A 400 7.53 -6.87 26.99
CA ARG A 400 8.13 -6.84 28.32
C ARG A 400 9.50 -7.51 28.35
N LEU A 401 9.63 -8.64 27.66
CA LEU A 401 10.91 -9.34 27.54
C LEU A 401 11.95 -8.49 26.78
N ALA A 402 11.54 -7.82 25.71
CA ALA A 402 12.39 -6.90 24.97
C ALA A 402 12.91 -5.74 25.84
N ALA A 403 12.06 -5.21 26.73
CA ALA A 403 12.47 -4.17 27.69
C ALA A 403 13.47 -4.67 28.75
N ALA A 404 13.54 -5.99 28.98
CA ALA A 404 14.49 -6.61 29.92
C ALA A 404 15.85 -6.97 29.28
N VAL A 405 16.00 -6.82 27.96
CA VAL A 405 17.30 -6.92 27.29
C VAL A 405 18.21 -5.80 27.79
N VAL A 406 19.45 -6.13 28.12
CA VAL A 406 20.41 -5.15 28.65
C VAL A 406 20.55 -3.93 27.73
N PRO A 407 20.87 -2.74 28.28
CA PRO A 407 21.12 -1.55 27.46
C PRO A 407 22.17 -1.83 26.38
N GLY A 408 21.92 -1.39 25.14
CA GLY A 408 22.78 -1.64 24.00
C GLY A 408 22.73 -3.09 23.46
N GLY A 409 21.90 -3.98 24.03
CA GLY A 409 21.74 -5.35 23.54
C GLY A 409 21.03 -5.44 22.19
N LEU A 410 21.20 -6.58 21.51
CA LEU A 410 20.61 -6.82 20.20
C LEU A 410 19.11 -7.17 20.28
N ARG A 411 18.31 -6.61 19.37
CA ARG A 411 16.90 -7.00 19.20
C ARG A 411 16.62 -7.20 17.72
N LEU A 412 16.43 -8.45 17.32
CA LEU A 412 16.22 -8.85 15.94
C LEU A 412 14.78 -9.34 15.74
N ALA A 413 14.08 -8.78 14.79
CA ALA A 413 12.77 -9.25 14.34
C ALA A 413 12.90 -9.89 12.96
N LEU A 414 12.56 -11.17 12.85
CA LEU A 414 12.63 -11.92 11.60
C LEU A 414 11.24 -12.10 11.03
N SER A 415 11.02 -11.70 9.78
CA SER A 415 9.79 -11.99 9.04
C SER A 415 9.98 -11.72 7.56
N GLY A 416 9.61 -12.64 6.71
CA GLY A 416 9.55 -12.39 5.26
C GLY A 416 8.42 -11.42 4.85
N THR A 417 7.46 -11.19 5.76
CA THR A 417 6.28 -10.33 5.55
C THR A 417 5.99 -9.54 6.84
N PRO A 418 6.79 -8.53 7.17
CA PRO A 418 6.64 -7.77 8.42
C PRO A 418 5.33 -6.95 8.46
N VAL A 419 4.84 -6.51 7.30
CA VAL A 419 3.54 -5.83 7.11
C VAL A 419 2.62 -6.76 6.34
N LEU A 420 1.44 -7.04 6.87
CA LEU A 420 0.46 -7.92 6.23
C LEU A 420 -0.70 -7.13 5.61
N ASN A 421 -1.17 -6.07 6.29
CA ASN A 421 -2.34 -5.31 5.85
C ASN A 421 -2.19 -3.78 6.03
N HIS A 422 -1.65 -3.31 7.14
CA HIS A 422 -1.58 -1.88 7.47
C HIS A 422 -0.23 -1.51 8.10
N ALA A 423 0.26 -0.30 7.84
CA ALA A 423 1.50 0.21 8.42
C ALA A 423 1.50 0.20 9.96
N GLU A 424 0.33 0.40 10.58
CA GLU A 424 0.17 0.36 12.04
C GLU A 424 0.55 -0.99 12.67
N GLU A 425 0.55 -2.09 11.90
CA GLU A 425 1.00 -3.41 12.36
C GLU A 425 2.49 -3.42 12.76
N LEU A 426 3.28 -2.46 12.26
CA LEU A 426 4.69 -2.28 12.61
C LEU A 426 4.90 -1.65 14.00
N ILE A 427 3.94 -0.86 14.51
CA ILE A 427 4.10 -0.11 15.76
C ILE A 427 4.52 -1.01 16.92
N ALA A 428 3.85 -2.15 17.09
CA ALA A 428 4.17 -3.08 18.16
C ALA A 428 5.55 -3.73 17.95
N GLN A 429 5.89 -4.06 16.72
CA GLN A 429 7.16 -4.68 16.34
C GLN A 429 8.32 -3.68 16.50
N LEU A 430 8.15 -2.41 16.07
CA LEU A 430 9.13 -1.33 16.28
C LEU A 430 9.42 -1.09 17.76
N ARG A 431 8.40 -1.19 18.62
CA ARG A 431 8.59 -1.12 20.08
C ARG A 431 9.39 -2.30 20.62
N ILE A 432 9.20 -3.51 20.07
CA ILE A 432 9.94 -4.71 20.47
C ILE A 432 11.42 -4.57 20.10
N ILE A 433 11.75 -4.09 18.90
CA ILE A 433 13.16 -3.89 18.51
C ILE A 433 13.76 -2.60 19.04
N GLY A 434 12.97 -1.76 19.75
CA GLY A 434 13.46 -0.52 20.37
C GLY A 434 13.70 0.62 19.38
N ARG A 435 12.97 0.67 18.25
CA ARG A 435 13.13 1.67 17.19
C ARG A 435 11.92 2.58 16.99
N MET A 436 10.93 2.52 17.87
CA MET A 436 9.71 3.34 17.74
C MET A 436 9.99 4.83 17.89
N GLU A 437 10.97 5.22 18.70
CA GLU A 437 11.28 6.63 18.96
C GLU A 437 11.73 7.39 17.70
N GLU A 438 12.39 6.71 16.75
CA GLU A 438 12.79 7.29 15.46
C GLU A 438 11.61 7.68 14.56
N PHE A 439 10.45 7.13 14.85
CA PHE A 439 9.20 7.38 14.13
C PHE A 439 8.19 8.22 14.95
N GLY A 440 8.60 8.67 16.15
CA GLY A 440 7.76 9.42 17.06
C GLY A 440 6.72 8.55 17.79
N SER A 441 5.57 9.14 18.16
CA SER A 441 4.51 8.40 18.82
C SER A 441 3.77 7.46 17.87
N GLY A 442 3.12 6.41 18.41
CA GLY A 442 2.28 5.53 17.59
C GLY A 442 1.13 6.26 16.86
N ALA A 443 0.58 7.32 17.47
CA ALA A 443 -0.43 8.16 16.83
C ALA A 443 0.17 9.02 15.71
N SER A 444 1.40 9.54 15.90
CA SER A 444 2.13 10.26 14.87
C SER A 444 2.45 9.33 13.69
N PHE A 445 2.98 8.14 13.97
CA PHE A 445 3.26 7.10 12.97
C PHE A 445 2.02 6.79 12.12
N ALA A 446 0.88 6.51 12.77
CA ALA A 446 -0.37 6.19 12.10
C ALA A 446 -0.88 7.34 11.20
N ARG A 447 -0.66 8.60 11.58
CA ARG A 447 -1.01 9.76 10.75
C ARG A 447 -0.04 9.96 9.58
N GLN A 448 1.26 9.86 9.84
CA GLN A 448 2.31 10.11 8.85
C GLN A 448 2.34 9.08 7.71
N PHE A 449 1.98 7.83 8.01
CA PHE A 449 2.10 6.71 7.08
C PHE A 449 0.74 6.13 6.63
N ARG A 450 -0.30 6.97 6.57
CA ARG A 450 -1.58 6.63 5.94
C ARG A 450 -1.60 7.05 4.47
N GLY A 451 -2.13 6.17 3.61
CA GLY A 451 -2.33 6.43 2.17
C GLY A 451 -1.13 6.06 1.30
N THR A 452 -1.29 6.22 0.01
CA THR A 452 -0.42 5.68 -1.04
C THR A 452 1.00 6.28 -1.07
N VAL A 453 1.12 7.60 -0.93
CA VAL A 453 2.43 8.29 -0.89
C VAL A 453 3.21 7.94 0.39
N SER A 454 2.51 7.48 1.44
CA SER A 454 3.09 7.13 2.72
C SER A 454 3.90 5.83 2.70
N GLU A 455 3.71 4.95 1.70
CA GLU A 455 4.36 3.65 1.65
C GLU A 455 5.83 3.74 1.24
N GLU A 456 6.16 4.47 0.17
CA GLU A 456 7.56 4.73 -0.24
C GLU A 456 8.32 5.48 0.85
N ARG A 457 7.67 6.48 1.45
CA ARG A 457 8.18 7.24 2.58
C ARG A 457 8.45 6.32 3.78
N LEU A 458 7.50 5.48 4.17
CA LEU A 458 7.67 4.50 5.24
C LEU A 458 8.84 3.57 4.96
N HIS A 459 8.92 3.03 3.75
CA HIS A 459 9.97 2.12 3.34
C HIS A 459 11.35 2.76 3.40
N TRP A 460 11.49 4.02 2.97
CA TRP A 460 12.72 4.79 3.09
C TRP A 460 13.12 4.99 4.55
N HIS A 461 12.17 5.40 5.41
CA HIS A 461 12.41 5.58 6.84
C HIS A 461 12.77 4.27 7.55
N MET A 462 12.12 3.18 7.20
CA MET A 462 12.45 1.86 7.74
C MET A 462 13.87 1.43 7.36
N ARG A 463 14.26 1.59 6.09
CA ARG A 463 15.60 1.22 5.61
C ARG A 463 16.72 2.03 6.26
N ARG A 464 16.52 3.32 6.45
CA ARG A 464 17.53 4.15 7.12
C ARG A 464 17.71 3.77 8.58
N ALA A 465 16.66 3.30 9.25
CA ALA A 465 16.63 3.08 10.68
C ALA A 465 16.92 1.64 11.10
N CYS A 466 16.20 0.65 10.53
CA CYS A 466 16.15 -0.67 11.12
C CYS A 466 15.75 -1.82 10.19
N PHE A 467 15.79 -1.68 8.89
CA PHE A 467 15.16 -2.63 7.99
C PHE A 467 16.12 -3.14 6.91
N VAL A 468 16.23 -4.45 6.80
CA VAL A 468 16.98 -5.14 5.74
C VAL A 468 16.00 -6.04 4.99
N ARG A 469 15.95 -5.89 3.67
CA ARG A 469 15.15 -6.74 2.80
C ARG A 469 15.79 -6.88 1.43
N ARG A 470 16.00 -8.11 1.01
CA ARG A 470 16.44 -8.51 -0.33
C ARG A 470 15.50 -9.54 -0.88
N LEU A 471 15.41 -9.57 -2.21
CA LEU A 471 14.64 -10.55 -2.95
C LEU A 471 15.56 -11.66 -3.45
N LYS A 472 15.02 -12.89 -3.62
CA LYS A 472 15.77 -14.00 -4.20
C LYS A 472 16.34 -13.68 -5.56
N ALA A 473 15.58 -12.95 -6.39
CA ALA A 473 16.02 -12.52 -7.72
C ALA A 473 17.25 -11.61 -7.69
N GLU A 474 17.46 -10.85 -6.60
CA GLU A 474 18.60 -9.93 -6.44
C GLU A 474 19.88 -10.66 -5.97
N VAL A 475 19.73 -11.64 -5.07
CA VAL A 475 20.86 -12.25 -4.35
C VAL A 475 21.13 -13.71 -4.71
N LEU A 476 20.22 -14.38 -5.40
CA LEU A 476 20.33 -15.77 -5.84
C LEU A 476 19.89 -15.90 -7.31
N PRO A 477 20.56 -15.23 -8.26
CA PRO A 477 20.19 -15.32 -9.67
C PRO A 477 20.30 -16.73 -10.25
N GLN A 478 21.07 -17.61 -9.60
CA GLN A 478 21.20 -19.03 -9.96
C GLN A 478 20.03 -19.89 -9.46
N LEU A 479 19.14 -19.37 -8.58
CA LEU A 479 17.99 -20.14 -8.11
C LEU A 479 17.03 -20.38 -9.27
N PRO A 480 16.64 -21.62 -9.56
CA PRO A 480 15.73 -21.93 -10.66
C PRO A 480 14.41 -21.20 -10.53
N ALA A 481 13.76 -20.92 -11.67
CA ALA A 481 12.51 -20.18 -11.71
C ALA A 481 11.38 -20.88 -10.94
N LYS A 482 10.49 -20.08 -10.33
CA LYS A 482 9.24 -20.53 -9.73
C LYS A 482 8.09 -20.21 -10.67
N ARG A 483 7.28 -21.22 -11.01
CA ARG A 483 6.10 -21.11 -11.89
C ARG A 483 4.84 -21.47 -11.15
N GLN A 484 3.75 -20.82 -11.48
CA GLN A 484 2.42 -21.12 -10.95
C GLN A 484 1.52 -21.54 -12.10
N VAL A 485 0.93 -22.71 -11.98
CA VAL A 485 0.06 -23.31 -13.00
C VAL A 485 -1.31 -23.57 -12.38
N VAL A 486 -2.36 -23.07 -13.03
CA VAL A 486 -3.74 -23.32 -12.61
C VAL A 486 -4.29 -24.49 -13.42
N ILE A 487 -4.86 -25.48 -12.70
CA ILE A 487 -5.57 -26.61 -13.28
C ILE A 487 -7.05 -26.45 -12.94
N PRO A 488 -7.89 -26.09 -13.91
CA PRO A 488 -9.33 -26.03 -13.70
C PRO A 488 -9.90 -27.46 -13.56
N VAL A 489 -10.68 -27.66 -12.51
CA VAL A 489 -11.29 -28.97 -12.18
C VAL A 489 -12.79 -28.81 -12.14
N ALA A 490 -13.52 -29.72 -12.80
CA ALA A 490 -14.97 -29.76 -12.75
C ALA A 490 -15.47 -30.31 -11.39
N LEU A 491 -16.63 -29.79 -10.95
CA LEU A 491 -17.27 -30.26 -9.73
C LEU A 491 -18.15 -31.48 -10.00
N THR A 492 -18.09 -32.47 -9.14
CA THR A 492 -19.03 -33.62 -9.14
C THR A 492 -20.35 -33.31 -8.41
N ASN A 493 -20.35 -32.25 -7.56
CA ASN A 493 -21.51 -31.79 -6.78
C ASN A 493 -22.00 -30.40 -7.21
N GLU A 494 -21.93 -30.07 -8.48
CA GLU A 494 -22.22 -28.73 -8.99
C GLU A 494 -23.60 -28.19 -8.55
N ALA A 495 -24.65 -29.02 -8.60
CA ALA A 495 -25.99 -28.61 -8.21
C ALA A 495 -26.09 -28.20 -6.74
N GLU A 496 -25.46 -28.97 -5.83
CA GLU A 496 -25.36 -28.64 -4.41
C GLU A 496 -24.59 -27.36 -4.19
N TYR A 497 -23.45 -27.20 -4.88
CA TYR A 497 -22.63 -25.99 -4.80
C TYR A 497 -23.40 -24.74 -5.25
N ARG A 498 -24.09 -24.80 -6.39
CA ARG A 498 -24.90 -23.68 -6.92
C ARG A 498 -26.05 -23.28 -6.01
N LEU A 499 -26.69 -24.25 -5.36
CA LEU A 499 -27.74 -23.95 -4.37
C LEU A 499 -27.12 -23.18 -3.18
N ALA A 500 -26.06 -23.71 -2.58
CA ALA A 500 -25.38 -23.06 -1.46
C ALA A 500 -24.83 -21.67 -1.82
N GLU A 501 -24.29 -21.50 -3.03
CA GLU A 501 -23.79 -20.23 -3.54
C GLU A 501 -24.90 -19.17 -3.61
N ARG A 502 -26.09 -19.54 -4.14
CA ARG A 502 -27.26 -18.64 -4.19
C ARG A 502 -27.70 -18.22 -2.79
N ASP A 503 -27.75 -19.16 -1.84
CA ASP A 503 -28.15 -18.89 -0.47
C ASP A 503 -27.15 -17.95 0.22
N VAL A 504 -25.85 -18.18 0.04
CA VAL A 504 -24.79 -17.31 0.57
C VAL A 504 -24.86 -15.91 -0.05
N ILE A 505 -25.05 -15.80 -1.38
CA ILE A 505 -25.18 -14.51 -2.06
C ILE A 505 -26.44 -13.75 -1.55
N ALA A 506 -27.58 -14.43 -1.42
CA ALA A 506 -28.79 -13.82 -0.89
C ALA A 506 -28.58 -13.30 0.53
N TRP A 507 -27.95 -14.09 1.38
CA TRP A 507 -27.60 -13.68 2.74
C TRP A 507 -26.61 -12.50 2.75
N LEU A 508 -25.56 -12.53 1.93
CA LEU A 508 -24.59 -11.43 1.83
C LEU A 508 -25.25 -10.12 1.37
N ARG A 509 -26.22 -10.19 0.44
CA ARG A 509 -26.97 -9.01 -0.03
C ARG A 509 -27.85 -8.40 1.06
N SER A 510 -28.32 -9.18 2.03
CA SER A 510 -29.09 -8.69 3.17
C SER A 510 -28.23 -7.99 4.23
N GLN A 511 -26.90 -8.08 4.16
CA GLN A 511 -25.97 -7.49 5.11
C GLN A 511 -25.42 -6.11 4.64
N PRO A 512 -25.08 -5.19 5.54
CA PRO A 512 -24.42 -3.94 5.17
C PRO A 512 -23.09 -4.25 4.47
N LEU A 513 -22.76 -3.54 3.40
CA LEU A 513 -21.48 -3.75 2.69
C LEU A 513 -20.32 -3.19 3.51
N ASP A 514 -20.45 -1.96 3.97
CA ASP A 514 -19.47 -1.29 4.81
C ASP A 514 -19.75 -1.58 6.30
N LEU A 515 -18.71 -2.03 7.00
CA LEU A 515 -18.74 -2.32 8.43
C LEU A 515 -18.01 -1.25 9.26
N SER A 516 -17.46 -0.21 8.63
CA SER A 516 -16.65 0.81 9.29
C SER A 516 -17.46 1.69 10.25
N GLU A 517 -18.74 1.91 9.93
CA GLU A 517 -19.66 2.71 10.76
C GLU A 517 -20.30 1.92 11.91
N LEU A 518 -20.09 0.61 11.97
CA LEU A 518 -20.68 -0.26 12.96
C LEU A 518 -19.84 -0.33 14.25
N ASN A 519 -20.51 -0.55 15.38
CA ASN A 519 -19.79 -0.88 16.61
C ASN A 519 -18.80 -2.02 16.38
N ALA A 520 -17.58 -1.90 16.90
CA ALA A 520 -16.47 -2.83 16.65
C ALA A 520 -16.83 -4.31 16.97
N LYS A 521 -17.66 -4.57 17.98
CA LYS A 521 -18.11 -5.91 18.33
C LYS A 521 -19.08 -6.48 17.29
N ILE A 522 -20.01 -5.67 16.81
CA ILE A 522 -20.96 -6.06 15.75
C ILE A 522 -20.20 -6.31 14.44
N ALA A 523 -19.30 -5.41 14.05
CA ALA A 523 -18.46 -5.57 12.87
C ALA A 523 -17.61 -6.85 12.93
N ALA A 524 -17.01 -7.17 14.07
CA ALA A 524 -16.25 -8.40 14.27
C ALA A 524 -17.15 -9.66 14.13
N THR A 525 -18.35 -9.62 14.68
CA THR A 525 -19.31 -10.73 14.57
C THR A 525 -19.73 -10.96 13.10
N LEU A 526 -20.06 -9.90 12.38
CA LEU A 526 -20.43 -10.00 10.97
C LEU A 526 -19.29 -10.50 10.10
N ARG A 527 -18.04 -10.06 10.33
CA ARG A 527 -16.86 -10.61 9.64
C ARG A 527 -16.69 -12.10 9.88
N ALA A 528 -16.85 -12.55 11.13
CA ALA A 528 -16.79 -13.99 11.47
C ALA A 528 -17.88 -14.80 10.78
N GLN A 529 -19.10 -14.28 10.69
CA GLN A 529 -20.23 -14.92 9.98
C GLN A 529 -19.97 -14.97 8.46
N ARG A 530 -19.47 -13.89 7.85
CA ARG A 530 -19.06 -13.86 6.44
C ARG A 530 -18.03 -14.93 6.14
N LEU A 531 -16.99 -15.01 6.98
CA LEU A 531 -15.92 -15.99 6.84
C LEU A 531 -16.45 -17.42 6.95
N ALA A 532 -17.38 -17.70 7.86
CA ALA A 532 -18.02 -19.01 8.03
C ALA A 532 -18.84 -19.41 6.79
N GLN A 533 -19.62 -18.51 6.22
CA GLN A 533 -20.42 -18.75 5.01
C GLN A 533 -19.52 -19.01 3.79
N LEU A 534 -18.50 -18.21 3.58
CA LEU A 534 -17.52 -18.42 2.53
C LEU A 534 -16.75 -19.73 2.72
N GLY A 535 -16.43 -20.10 3.96
CA GLY A 535 -15.82 -21.38 4.32
C GLY A 535 -16.68 -22.59 3.97
N THR A 536 -18.02 -22.46 3.99
CA THR A 536 -18.94 -23.49 3.52
C THR A 536 -18.81 -23.71 2.02
N LEU A 537 -18.76 -22.64 1.22
CA LEU A 537 -18.54 -22.73 -0.23
C LEU A 537 -17.19 -23.36 -0.58
N GLN A 538 -16.12 -22.97 0.14
CA GLN A 538 -14.80 -23.58 -0.04
C GLN A 538 -14.82 -25.11 0.22
N ARG A 539 -15.49 -25.54 1.29
CA ARG A 539 -15.60 -26.95 1.65
C ARG A 539 -16.39 -27.75 0.62
N LEU A 540 -17.47 -27.18 0.08
CA LEU A 540 -18.24 -27.81 -1.00
C LEU A 540 -17.43 -27.92 -2.30
N ALA A 541 -16.69 -26.87 -2.67
CA ALA A 541 -15.79 -26.88 -3.81
C ALA A 541 -14.68 -27.95 -3.64
N ALA A 542 -14.06 -28.00 -2.46
CA ALA A 542 -13.01 -28.98 -2.15
C ALA A 542 -13.53 -30.43 -2.26
N ARG A 543 -14.73 -30.70 -1.71
CA ARG A 543 -15.38 -32.01 -1.80
C ARG A 543 -15.71 -32.37 -3.25
N GLY A 544 -16.26 -31.44 -4.01
CA GLY A 544 -16.69 -31.69 -5.40
C GLY A 544 -15.53 -31.97 -6.36
N LYS A 545 -14.35 -31.38 -6.15
CA LYS A 545 -13.17 -31.59 -7.00
C LYS A 545 -12.25 -32.74 -6.53
N LEU A 546 -12.53 -33.33 -5.37
CA LEU A 546 -11.63 -34.27 -4.71
C LEU A 546 -11.29 -35.48 -5.59
N GLY A 547 -12.30 -36.09 -6.24
CA GLY A 547 -12.07 -37.24 -7.13
C GLY A 547 -11.09 -36.94 -8.26
N ALA A 548 -11.30 -35.83 -8.95
CA ALA A 548 -10.41 -35.40 -10.03
C ALA A 548 -9.01 -35.00 -9.52
N ALA A 549 -8.92 -34.40 -8.33
CA ALA A 549 -7.65 -34.07 -7.70
C ALA A 549 -6.84 -35.34 -7.34
N LEU A 550 -7.51 -36.39 -6.83
CA LEU A 550 -6.86 -37.66 -6.54
C LEU A 550 -6.37 -38.37 -7.82
N ALA A 551 -7.17 -38.29 -8.92
CA ALA A 551 -6.76 -38.82 -10.23
C ALA A 551 -5.52 -38.07 -10.75
N TRP A 552 -5.52 -36.72 -10.68
CA TRP A 552 -4.37 -35.93 -11.08
C TRP A 552 -3.10 -36.26 -10.28
N ILE A 553 -3.22 -36.44 -8.95
CA ILE A 553 -2.08 -36.86 -8.14
C ILE A 553 -1.56 -38.23 -8.59
N ALA A 554 -2.44 -39.18 -8.90
CA ALA A 554 -2.06 -40.51 -9.38
C ALA A 554 -1.31 -40.43 -10.73
N ASP A 555 -1.83 -39.64 -11.67
CA ASP A 555 -1.20 -39.42 -12.96
C ASP A 555 0.16 -38.70 -12.83
N PHE A 556 0.24 -37.70 -11.93
CA PHE A 556 1.48 -37.02 -11.65
C PHE A 556 2.56 -37.98 -11.09
N LEU A 557 2.20 -38.82 -10.14
CA LEU A 557 3.13 -39.79 -9.52
C LEU A 557 3.65 -40.82 -10.51
N ALA A 558 2.96 -41.04 -11.65
CA ALA A 558 3.44 -41.88 -12.73
C ALA A 558 4.71 -41.28 -13.44
N SER A 559 4.96 -39.99 -13.27
CA SER A 559 6.21 -39.34 -13.74
C SER A 559 7.42 -39.66 -12.87
N GLU A 560 7.22 -40.34 -11.76
CA GLU A 560 8.23 -40.66 -10.74
C GLU A 560 8.86 -39.44 -10.04
N GLU A 561 8.34 -38.24 -10.23
CA GLU A 561 8.77 -37.03 -9.57
C GLU A 561 8.21 -36.90 -8.14
N PRO A 562 8.98 -36.35 -7.19
CA PRO A 562 8.47 -36.04 -5.86
C PRO A 562 7.43 -34.92 -5.90
N LEU A 563 6.33 -35.10 -5.15
CA LEU A 563 5.23 -34.18 -5.04
C LEU A 563 4.93 -33.82 -3.60
N VAL A 564 4.84 -32.51 -3.32
CA VAL A 564 4.33 -31.99 -2.06
C VAL A 564 2.89 -31.52 -2.27
N VAL A 565 1.94 -32.05 -1.51
CA VAL A 565 0.52 -31.70 -1.62
C VAL A 565 0.09 -30.93 -0.38
N PHE A 566 -0.51 -29.77 -0.58
CA PHE A 566 -1.09 -28.94 0.48
C PHE A 566 -2.61 -29.05 0.49
N ALA A 567 -3.16 -29.36 1.68
CA ALA A 567 -4.61 -29.37 1.90
C ALA A 567 -4.96 -28.75 3.26
N ARG A 568 -6.09 -28.07 3.31
CA ARG A 568 -6.55 -27.34 4.50
C ARG A 568 -7.47 -28.18 5.39
N HIS A 569 -8.51 -28.78 4.78
CA HIS A 569 -9.52 -29.54 5.51
C HIS A 569 -9.06 -30.98 5.78
N VAL A 570 -9.30 -31.46 7.00
CA VAL A 570 -8.94 -32.81 7.44
C VAL A 570 -9.55 -33.89 6.54
N GLU A 571 -10.79 -33.70 6.08
CA GLU A 571 -11.47 -34.61 5.15
C GLU A 571 -10.68 -34.82 3.85
N VAL A 572 -10.12 -33.75 3.28
CA VAL A 572 -9.28 -33.82 2.07
C VAL A 572 -7.97 -34.51 2.35
N GLN A 573 -7.34 -34.20 3.47
CA GLN A 573 -6.08 -34.83 3.91
C GLN A 573 -6.26 -36.35 4.07
N GLN A 574 -7.31 -36.76 4.77
CA GLN A 574 -7.63 -38.17 4.98
C GLN A 574 -7.95 -38.90 3.67
N ALA A 575 -8.67 -38.27 2.76
CA ALA A 575 -8.98 -38.86 1.46
C ALA A 575 -7.72 -39.10 0.61
N VAL A 576 -6.75 -38.16 0.65
CA VAL A 576 -5.44 -38.38 -0.01
C VAL A 576 -4.70 -39.58 0.64
N LEU A 577 -4.63 -39.64 1.96
CA LEU A 577 -3.97 -40.72 2.66
C LEU A 577 -4.66 -42.09 2.44
N ALA A 578 -5.98 -42.11 2.39
CA ALA A 578 -6.73 -43.33 2.07
C ALA A 578 -6.44 -43.85 0.64
N ARG A 579 -6.27 -42.93 -0.32
CA ARG A 579 -5.94 -43.27 -1.72
C ARG A 579 -4.47 -43.66 -1.90
N PHE A 580 -3.56 -43.02 -1.11
CA PHE A 580 -2.11 -43.20 -1.17
C PHE A 580 -1.53 -43.58 0.21
N PRO A 581 -1.71 -44.79 0.66
CA PRO A 581 -1.33 -45.20 2.03
C PRO A 581 0.17 -45.11 2.35
N THR A 582 1.01 -45.09 1.32
CA THR A 582 2.47 -44.94 1.47
C THR A 582 2.92 -43.50 1.55
N ALA A 583 2.02 -42.53 1.37
CA ALA A 583 2.33 -41.11 1.43
C ALA A 583 2.78 -40.72 2.84
N LEU A 584 3.84 -39.93 2.90
CA LEU A 584 4.26 -39.27 4.14
C LEU A 584 3.27 -38.13 4.47
N HIS A 585 3.21 -37.71 5.73
CA HIS A 585 2.31 -36.63 6.10
C HIS A 585 2.86 -35.71 7.19
N LEU A 586 2.42 -34.46 7.15
CA LEU A 586 2.68 -33.40 8.14
C LEU A 586 1.34 -32.76 8.51
N LEU A 587 0.64 -33.39 9.45
CA LEU A 587 -0.72 -32.99 9.85
C LEU A 587 -0.73 -32.28 11.21
N GLY A 588 -1.90 -31.73 11.56
CA GLY A 588 -2.09 -30.98 12.81
C GLY A 588 -1.81 -31.83 14.06
N ASP A 589 -2.24 -33.08 14.05
CA ASP A 589 -2.17 -33.99 15.19
C ASP A 589 -0.86 -34.80 15.28
N ASP A 590 0.05 -34.63 14.28
CA ASP A 590 1.34 -35.32 14.32
C ASP A 590 2.23 -34.73 15.41
N SER A 591 2.90 -35.63 16.17
CA SER A 591 3.94 -35.18 17.08
C SER A 591 5.14 -34.58 16.33
N LEU A 592 5.93 -33.78 17.03
CA LEU A 592 7.12 -33.16 16.43
C LEU A 592 8.10 -34.18 15.89
N GLU A 593 8.29 -35.29 16.62
CA GLU A 593 9.18 -36.38 16.24
C GLU A 593 8.69 -37.08 14.96
N ARG A 594 7.37 -37.31 14.83
CA ARG A 594 6.77 -37.88 13.60
C ARG A 594 6.97 -36.95 12.40
N ARG A 595 6.77 -35.66 12.58
CA ARG A 595 6.98 -34.68 11.50
C ARG A 595 8.44 -34.64 11.05
N GLU A 596 9.39 -34.68 11.99
CA GLU A 596 10.82 -34.71 11.66
C GLU A 596 11.20 -35.99 10.93
N ALA A 597 10.68 -37.13 11.37
CA ALA A 597 10.90 -38.43 10.72
C ALA A 597 10.35 -38.39 9.27
N ALA A 598 9.15 -37.86 9.07
CA ALA A 598 8.53 -37.73 7.73
C ALA A 598 9.34 -36.83 6.82
N ILE A 599 9.80 -35.68 7.33
CA ILE A 599 10.65 -34.74 6.55
C ILE A 599 11.96 -35.41 6.16
N ARG A 600 12.61 -36.10 7.07
CA ARG A 600 13.86 -36.83 6.83
C ARG A 600 13.66 -37.91 5.77
N ALA A 601 12.65 -38.76 5.94
CA ALA A 601 12.32 -39.82 4.99
C ALA A 601 11.97 -39.27 3.61
N PHE A 602 11.32 -38.11 3.53
CA PHE A 602 11.06 -37.44 2.24
C PHE A 602 12.33 -36.93 1.58
N GLN A 603 13.26 -36.33 2.35
CA GLN A 603 14.48 -35.73 1.81
C GLN A 603 15.55 -36.77 1.42
N GLU A 604 15.53 -37.97 2.01
CA GLU A 604 16.52 -39.05 1.81
C GLU A 604 16.30 -39.83 0.49
N GLY A 605 15.98 -39.27 -0.60
CA GLY A 605 16.05 -39.82 -1.94
C GLY A 605 15.28 -41.12 -2.26
N ASP A 606 15.39 -42.13 -1.43
CA ASP A 606 14.77 -43.46 -1.59
C ASP A 606 13.39 -43.60 -0.91
N GLY A 607 12.96 -42.56 -0.20
CA GLY A 607 11.67 -42.53 0.50
C GLY A 607 10.47 -42.31 -0.42
N PRO A 608 9.24 -42.35 0.15
CA PRO A 608 8.01 -42.05 -0.60
C PRO A 608 8.08 -40.73 -1.35
N ARG A 609 7.56 -40.74 -2.57
CA ARG A 609 7.57 -39.53 -3.46
C ARG A 609 6.44 -38.57 -3.19
N LEU A 610 5.45 -38.98 -2.40
CA LEU A 610 4.32 -38.11 -2.03
C LEU A 610 4.38 -37.76 -0.54
N ILE A 611 4.29 -36.46 -0.25
CA ILE A 611 4.08 -35.97 1.11
C ILE A 611 2.87 -35.03 1.13
N ILE A 612 1.90 -35.29 2.03
CA ILE A 612 0.76 -34.41 2.26
C ILE A 612 0.99 -33.53 3.48
N CYS A 613 0.75 -32.25 3.31
CA CYS A 613 0.98 -31.23 4.33
C CYS A 613 -0.31 -30.48 4.65
N ALA A 614 -0.69 -30.40 5.91
CA ALA A 614 -1.66 -29.41 6.33
C ALA A 614 -1.08 -28.02 6.11
N THR A 615 -1.76 -27.14 5.38
CA THR A 615 -1.23 -25.83 4.95
C THR A 615 -0.69 -25.01 6.13
N ARG A 616 -1.37 -25.05 7.27
CA ARG A 616 -0.92 -24.36 8.51
C ARG A 616 0.31 -24.95 9.16
N VAL A 617 0.58 -26.25 8.98
CA VAL A 617 1.76 -26.93 9.53
C VAL A 617 2.98 -26.65 8.65
N ALA A 618 2.78 -26.64 7.35
CA ALA A 618 3.86 -26.40 6.39
C ALA A 618 4.37 -24.95 6.36
N ALA A 619 3.57 -23.99 6.81
CA ALA A 619 4.05 -22.62 7.05
C ALA A 619 5.23 -22.55 8.07
N GLN A 620 5.61 -23.68 8.69
CA GLN A 620 6.47 -23.75 9.86
C GLN A 620 7.88 -24.28 9.56
N GLY A 621 8.73 -23.47 8.87
CA GLY A 621 10.19 -23.64 8.89
C GLY A 621 10.78 -24.97 8.35
N ILE A 622 9.98 -25.78 7.64
CA ILE A 622 10.43 -27.06 7.07
C ILE A 622 11.15 -26.86 5.72
N THR A 623 11.98 -27.80 5.33
CA THR A 623 12.68 -27.83 4.04
C THR A 623 12.29 -29.07 3.27
N LEU A 624 11.81 -28.90 2.02
CA LEU A 624 11.34 -29.98 1.15
C LEU A 624 11.94 -29.82 -0.28
N THR A 625 13.22 -29.47 -0.34
CA THR A 625 13.94 -29.15 -1.61
C THR A 625 14.19 -30.36 -2.51
N ARG A 626 13.90 -31.58 -2.06
CA ARG A 626 13.85 -32.74 -2.95
C ARG A 626 12.76 -32.62 -3.99
N ALA A 627 11.63 -31.98 -3.65
CA ALA A 627 10.55 -31.76 -4.61
C ALA A 627 10.73 -30.42 -5.35
N SER A 628 10.52 -30.46 -6.67
CA SER A 628 10.33 -29.30 -7.53
C SER A 628 8.85 -29.06 -7.86
N ASN A 629 7.95 -29.90 -7.36
CA ASN A 629 6.53 -29.84 -7.63
C ASN A 629 5.72 -29.74 -6.33
N VAL A 630 4.84 -28.74 -6.29
CA VAL A 630 3.97 -28.43 -5.15
C VAL A 630 2.54 -28.31 -5.66
N ALA A 631 1.58 -29.01 -5.05
CA ALA A 631 0.18 -28.95 -5.44
C ALA A 631 -0.70 -28.42 -4.30
N PHE A 632 -1.56 -27.46 -4.62
CA PHE A 632 -2.57 -26.91 -3.71
C PHE A 632 -3.93 -27.46 -4.08
N LEU A 633 -4.50 -28.29 -3.21
CA LEU A 633 -5.86 -28.80 -3.36
C LEU A 633 -6.89 -27.77 -2.87
N GLU A 634 -6.50 -26.84 -2.04
CA GLU A 634 -7.36 -25.84 -1.42
C GLU A 634 -6.58 -24.53 -1.23
N LEU A 635 -7.29 -23.41 -1.28
CA LEU A 635 -6.71 -22.09 -1.10
C LEU A 635 -6.89 -21.57 0.34
N GLU A 636 -5.86 -20.89 0.83
CA GLU A 636 -5.90 -20.12 2.08
C GLU A 636 -6.25 -18.66 1.79
N TRP A 637 -6.74 -17.95 2.83
CA TRP A 637 -7.18 -16.55 2.74
C TRP A 637 -6.07 -15.52 2.61
N THR A 638 -4.81 -15.92 2.74
CA THR A 638 -3.68 -14.99 2.66
C THR A 638 -2.65 -15.45 1.63
N PRO A 639 -2.20 -14.58 0.73
CA PRO A 639 -1.12 -14.88 -0.22
C PRO A 639 0.14 -15.41 0.48
N ALA A 640 0.51 -14.81 1.62
CA ALA A 640 1.71 -15.18 2.36
C ALA A 640 1.77 -16.67 2.75
N MET A 641 0.63 -17.30 3.03
CA MET A 641 0.61 -18.74 3.35
C MET A 641 0.93 -19.62 2.14
N HIS A 642 0.47 -19.22 0.96
CA HIS A 642 0.83 -19.90 -0.28
C HIS A 642 2.30 -19.69 -0.61
N ASP A 643 2.79 -18.46 -0.52
CA ASP A 643 4.20 -18.13 -0.78
C ASP A 643 5.12 -18.88 0.20
N GLN A 644 4.76 -18.93 1.47
CA GLN A 644 5.50 -19.72 2.47
C GLN A 644 5.51 -21.22 2.15
N ALA A 645 4.37 -21.77 1.69
CA ALA A 645 4.27 -23.19 1.33
C ALA A 645 5.10 -23.51 0.07
N GLU A 646 5.01 -22.69 -0.98
CA GLU A 646 5.84 -22.79 -2.18
C GLU A 646 7.33 -22.73 -1.84
N ASP A 647 7.72 -21.82 -0.95
CA ASP A 647 9.09 -21.57 -0.54
C ASP A 647 9.68 -22.67 0.37
N ARG A 648 8.88 -23.71 0.73
CA ARG A 648 9.43 -24.95 1.32
C ARG A 648 10.23 -25.76 0.31
N CYS A 649 9.89 -25.65 -0.97
CA CYS A 649 10.60 -26.26 -2.08
C CYS A 649 11.53 -25.27 -2.78
N HIS A 650 11.13 -23.99 -2.95
CA HIS A 650 11.86 -22.93 -3.65
C HIS A 650 12.77 -22.12 -2.71
N ARG A 651 13.91 -22.71 -2.34
CA ARG A 651 14.88 -22.10 -1.42
C ARG A 651 16.31 -22.56 -1.72
N ILE A 652 17.29 -22.02 -1.01
CA ILE A 652 18.69 -22.43 -1.11
C ILE A 652 18.81 -23.97 -1.05
N GLY A 653 19.46 -24.54 -2.05
CA GLY A 653 19.61 -25.98 -2.24
C GLY A 653 18.67 -26.60 -3.26
N GLN A 654 17.71 -25.85 -3.80
CA GLN A 654 16.89 -26.29 -4.94
C GLN A 654 17.69 -26.24 -6.24
N ARG A 655 17.62 -27.31 -7.04
CA ARG A 655 18.35 -27.44 -8.31
C ARG A 655 17.46 -27.33 -9.54
N ASP A 656 16.14 -27.56 -9.36
CA ASP A 656 15.17 -27.62 -10.44
C ASP A 656 14.15 -26.49 -10.36
N ALA A 657 13.55 -26.11 -11.48
CA ALA A 657 12.49 -25.12 -11.53
C ALA A 657 11.28 -25.60 -10.72
N VAL A 658 10.83 -24.79 -9.76
CA VAL A 658 9.70 -25.16 -8.92
C VAL A 658 8.39 -24.82 -9.62
N THR A 659 7.49 -25.78 -9.74
CA THR A 659 6.14 -25.60 -10.26
C THR A 659 5.12 -25.76 -9.14
N ALA A 660 4.32 -24.70 -8.93
CA ALA A 660 3.20 -24.71 -8.01
C ALA A 660 1.89 -24.92 -8.78
N TRP A 661 1.27 -26.07 -8.57
CA TRP A 661 0.03 -26.50 -9.23
C TRP A 661 -1.17 -26.13 -8.36
N TYR A 662 -2.07 -25.32 -8.89
CA TYR A 662 -3.30 -24.89 -8.22
C TYR A 662 -4.51 -25.61 -8.82
N LEU A 663 -5.04 -26.61 -8.14
CA LEU A 663 -6.21 -27.35 -8.58
C LEU A 663 -7.47 -26.59 -8.13
N LEU A 664 -8.06 -25.82 -9.03
CA LEU A 664 -9.18 -24.93 -8.72
C LEU A 664 -10.48 -25.48 -9.29
N ALA A 665 -11.52 -25.51 -8.46
CA ALA A 665 -12.87 -25.82 -8.95
C ALA A 665 -13.34 -24.72 -9.90
N ALA A 666 -13.62 -25.10 -11.15
CA ALA A 666 -14.02 -24.17 -12.20
C ALA A 666 -15.35 -23.49 -11.86
N ASN A 667 -15.45 -22.20 -12.16
CA ASN A 667 -16.64 -21.37 -11.93
C ASN A 667 -17.10 -21.34 -10.44
N THR A 668 -16.20 -21.35 -9.49
CA THR A 668 -16.52 -21.35 -8.06
C THR A 668 -15.76 -20.24 -7.31
N ILE A 669 -15.96 -20.20 -5.99
CA ILE A 669 -15.20 -19.34 -5.07
C ILE A 669 -13.68 -19.53 -5.21
N ASP A 670 -13.20 -20.71 -5.63
CA ASP A 670 -11.77 -20.97 -5.81
C ASP A 670 -11.15 -20.03 -6.86
N GLU A 671 -11.81 -19.81 -8.00
CA GLU A 671 -11.32 -18.88 -9.04
C GLU A 671 -11.34 -17.44 -8.57
N THR A 672 -12.41 -17.03 -7.86
CA THR A 672 -12.48 -15.68 -7.29
C THR A 672 -11.34 -15.45 -6.30
N MET A 673 -11.11 -16.41 -5.41
CA MET A 673 -10.01 -16.34 -4.44
C MET A 673 -8.64 -16.32 -5.11
N ALA A 674 -8.40 -17.20 -6.08
CA ALA A 674 -7.12 -17.25 -6.79
C ALA A 674 -6.80 -15.91 -7.45
N ARG A 675 -7.76 -15.31 -8.16
CA ARG A 675 -7.62 -14.00 -8.81
C ARG A 675 -7.31 -12.89 -7.78
N LEU A 676 -8.04 -12.87 -6.67
CA LEU A 676 -7.83 -11.88 -5.61
C LEU A 676 -6.51 -12.10 -4.87
N ILE A 677 -6.08 -13.35 -4.67
CA ILE A 677 -4.75 -13.69 -4.13
C ILE A 677 -3.65 -13.15 -5.06
N GLN A 678 -3.77 -13.34 -6.37
CA GLN A 678 -2.79 -12.83 -7.33
C GLN A 678 -2.74 -11.30 -7.34
N ARG A 679 -3.89 -10.63 -7.33
CA ARG A 679 -3.95 -9.17 -7.16
C ARG A 679 -3.25 -8.75 -5.86
N LYS A 680 -3.56 -9.41 -4.75
CA LYS A 680 -2.97 -9.07 -3.45
C LYS A 680 -1.48 -9.40 -3.36
N ARG A 681 -0.98 -10.40 -4.10
CA ARG A 681 0.48 -10.64 -4.24
C ARG A 681 1.18 -9.46 -4.92
N ALA A 682 0.65 -8.99 -6.04
CA ALA A 682 1.14 -7.80 -6.71
C ALA A 682 1.14 -6.60 -5.75
N THR A 683 0.09 -6.49 -4.92
CA THR A 683 -0.13 -5.50 -3.88
C THR A 683 0.94 -5.57 -2.77
N VAL A 684 1.12 -6.72 -2.13
CA VAL A 684 2.07 -6.91 -1.04
C VAL A 684 3.52 -6.75 -1.51
N ALA A 685 3.85 -7.25 -2.71
CA ALA A 685 5.16 -7.07 -3.31
C ALA A 685 5.48 -5.58 -3.47
N ALA A 686 4.54 -4.80 -3.99
CA ALA A 686 4.69 -3.38 -4.18
C ALA A 686 4.83 -2.60 -2.85
N VAL A 687 4.05 -2.90 -1.81
CA VAL A 687 4.16 -2.28 -0.45
C VAL A 687 5.49 -2.62 0.21
N THR A 688 5.87 -3.90 0.17
CA THR A 688 7.13 -4.35 0.78
C THR A 688 8.36 -3.85 0.01
N ASP A 689 8.19 -3.58 -1.30
CA ASP A 689 9.24 -3.09 -2.18
C ASP A 689 9.14 -1.59 -2.46
N GLY A 690 8.19 -0.88 -1.82
CA GLY A 690 8.01 0.57 -1.89
C GLY A 690 7.14 1.06 -3.05
N ARG A 691 6.18 0.25 -3.52
CA ARG A 691 5.22 0.61 -4.58
C ARG A 691 3.79 0.70 -4.04
N THR A 692 2.97 1.55 -4.63
CA THR A 692 1.62 1.95 -4.16
C THR A 692 0.51 0.92 -4.39
N ILE A 693 -0.47 0.77 -3.43
CA ILE A 693 -1.58 -0.17 -3.56
C ILE A 693 -2.82 0.04 -2.67
N ASP A 694 -3.95 -0.55 -3.17
CA ASP A 694 -5.30 -0.58 -2.60
C ASP A 694 -5.48 -1.64 -1.48
N HIS A 695 -6.05 -1.23 -0.32
CA HIS A 695 -6.02 -1.92 0.97
C HIS A 695 -7.26 -2.75 1.34
N ASP A 696 -8.10 -3.15 0.39
CA ASP A 696 -9.26 -3.97 0.72
C ASP A 696 -8.86 -5.38 1.21
N GLY A 697 -9.41 -5.80 2.34
CA GLY A 697 -9.25 -7.17 2.84
C GLY A 697 -9.75 -8.22 1.83
N LEU A 698 -9.07 -9.37 1.71
CA LEU A 698 -9.44 -10.41 0.73
C LEU A 698 -10.88 -10.90 0.93
N VAL A 699 -11.34 -11.05 2.17
CA VAL A 699 -12.70 -11.49 2.50
C VAL A 699 -13.74 -10.48 2.00
N GLU A 700 -13.52 -9.20 2.27
CA GLU A 700 -14.40 -8.11 1.82
C GLU A 700 -14.42 -8.00 0.29
N SER A 701 -13.29 -8.22 -0.36
CA SER A 701 -13.20 -8.25 -1.83
C SER A 701 -13.98 -9.42 -2.43
N VAL A 702 -13.89 -10.63 -1.84
CA VAL A 702 -14.70 -11.79 -2.23
C VAL A 702 -16.19 -11.51 -2.01
N VAL A 703 -16.56 -10.94 -0.87
CA VAL A 703 -17.96 -10.57 -0.56
C VAL A 703 -18.50 -9.58 -1.60
N ARG A 704 -17.71 -8.57 -1.97
CA ARG A 704 -18.10 -7.57 -2.97
C ARG A 704 -18.31 -8.21 -4.34
N GLU A 705 -17.36 -9.01 -4.82
CA GLU A 705 -17.46 -9.68 -6.12
C GLU A 705 -18.64 -10.63 -6.19
N LEU A 706 -18.93 -11.40 -5.12
CA LEU A 706 -20.09 -12.29 -5.06
C LEU A 706 -21.42 -11.52 -5.05
N ARG A 707 -21.50 -10.38 -4.34
CA ARG A 707 -22.72 -9.54 -4.31
C ARG A 707 -23.01 -8.89 -5.65
N ASP A 708 -21.96 -8.42 -6.33
CA ASP A 708 -22.09 -7.69 -7.60
C ASP A 708 -22.42 -8.60 -8.78
N GLY A 709 -22.41 -9.93 -8.57
CA GLY A 709 -22.77 -10.92 -9.59
C GLY A 709 -21.89 -10.85 -10.83
N ARG A 710 -20.61 -10.45 -10.68
CA ARG A 710 -19.68 -10.46 -11.81
C ARG A 710 -19.47 -11.90 -12.25
N PRO A 711 -19.71 -12.22 -13.54
CA PRO A 711 -19.50 -13.57 -14.03
C PRO A 711 -18.04 -13.97 -13.81
N PHE A 712 -17.82 -15.20 -13.41
CA PHE A 712 -16.50 -15.80 -13.31
C PHE A 712 -15.85 -15.69 -14.71
N THR A 713 -14.96 -14.73 -14.86
CA THR A 713 -14.17 -14.58 -16.10
C THR A 713 -13.15 -15.71 -16.12
N HIS A 714 -13.22 -16.56 -17.14
CA HIS A 714 -12.26 -17.65 -17.33
C HIS A 714 -10.84 -17.16 -17.13
N LEU A 715 -10.10 -17.76 -16.20
CA LEU A 715 -8.68 -17.57 -16.07
C LEU A 715 -8.03 -18.03 -17.38
N ARG A 716 -7.62 -17.08 -18.24
CA ARG A 716 -6.70 -17.40 -19.33
C ARG A 716 -5.37 -17.77 -18.67
N ALA A 717 -4.83 -18.89 -19.08
CA ALA A 717 -3.48 -19.26 -18.73
C ALA A 717 -2.57 -18.06 -19.06
N VAL A 718 -1.99 -17.44 -18.04
CA VAL A 718 -0.95 -16.45 -18.22
C VAL A 718 0.29 -17.27 -18.52
N GLY A 719 0.73 -17.21 -19.79
CA GLY A 719 1.93 -17.87 -20.28
C GLY A 719 3.19 -17.30 -19.65
#